data_0874151da1162462785a512986b097d7
#
_entry.id   0874151da1162462785a512986b097d7
#
_cell.length_a   1.000
_cell.length_b   1.000
_cell.length_c   1.000
_cell.angle_alpha   90.00
_cell.angle_beta   90.00
_cell.angle_gamma   90.00
#
_symmetry.space_group_name_H-M   'P 1'
#
loop_
_entity.id
_entity.type
_entity.pdbx_description
1 polymer ?
#
loop_
_entity_poly.entity_id
_entity_poly.type
_entity_poly.pdbx_seq_one_letter_code
_entity_poly.pdbx_strand_id
1 'polypeptide(L)'
;MKRHILSFFSLLFAVTITAQTLNVVTGNVTYAFPAAKVGDMTCTDATTLTIGGKVFAINDINKIYVDNSEVTDNEVTVIYDGSTASLTVAGNVAPYVTPAVSGAHVSIAQSNTADVDGNEITYTLSGTSSDGEFYMSGKYKCSIEINGLSLTNKTPVYSGAALHVQNGKRVNVSVKKGTENMLTDCSSPSEDLAQKAALYVKGHAEFKGKGTLNVKGQYKHAIKAGEYITVKNCSLNVTGAVSDAVNCNQYFLMESGSISMSGVGDDGIQCDIDEDADATGETTDHEDENSGNIYITDGTITGKVTATAAKGMNANGKFVASGGAVTISTSGGGEWDSDNVKTKASACISADGDINISGGTFNLTSTGAGGKGISGDGTFIITGGDITINTSGAIAYYSGGKISTTTSSQTTERLSSNYKSSPKGIKTDGAMKLSGGTLNVIASYHEAIETKGTLDITGGVIYAQSSDDAINSGGVMTISGGTVCAYSTGNDGLDANANLTIKGGTVYAIGATSPEVGIDAQERCTLTVSGGTLVAIGGLESGAVTTQTCYQLSSSSTSSGSTNGRGGFGPGQQGGSKTWTANTWYGLYSNGTLALAFKTPSSGGSALVVSTSGTTTLKTGVTAGSDTFWNGMGASSATNGTSATITTYSSGNGWR
;
A
#
# COMPACT_ATOMS: atom_id res chain seq x y z
N MET A 1 -54.34 -32.74 -10.36
CA MET A 1 -53.69 -31.55 -9.75
C MET A 1 -54.65 -30.34 -9.62
N LYS A 2 -55.36 -29.90 -10.67
CA LYS A 2 -56.29 -28.74 -10.60
C LYS A 2 -57.40 -28.83 -9.53
N ARG A 3 -57.90 -30.03 -9.20
CA ARG A 3 -58.95 -30.21 -8.17
C ARG A 3 -58.41 -30.20 -6.72
N HIS A 4 -57.17 -30.52 -6.49
CA HIS A 4 -56.57 -30.55 -5.14
C HIS A 4 -56.08 -29.17 -4.68
N ILE A 5 -55.73 -28.27 -5.60
CA ILE A 5 -55.38 -26.87 -5.26
C ILE A 5 -56.60 -26.13 -4.70
N LEU A 6 -57.80 -26.32 -5.29
CA LEU A 6 -59.01 -25.66 -4.84
C LEU A 6 -59.53 -26.19 -3.47
N SER A 7 -59.25 -27.48 -3.15
CA SER A 7 -59.62 -28.06 -1.85
C SER A 7 -58.71 -27.67 -0.70
N PHE A 8 -57.50 -27.26 -1.00
CA PHE A 8 -56.53 -26.80 0.01
C PHE A 8 -56.89 -25.41 0.56
N PHE A 9 -57.52 -24.56 -0.26
CA PHE A 9 -57.89 -23.19 0.13
C PHE A 9 -59.00 -23.13 1.22
N SER A 10 -59.86 -24.17 1.35
CA SER A 10 -60.89 -24.16 2.35
C SER A 10 -60.46 -24.70 3.72
N LEU A 11 -59.26 -25.28 3.84
CA LEU A 11 -58.81 -25.89 5.10
C LEU A 11 -57.86 -24.99 5.90
N LEU A 12 -57.41 -23.84 5.34
CA LEU A 12 -56.40 -22.99 5.95
C LEU A 12 -56.91 -22.01 7.03
N PHE A 13 -58.22 -21.94 7.26
CA PHE A 13 -58.83 -20.91 8.12
C PHE A 13 -59.18 -21.35 9.55
N ALA A 14 -58.72 -22.48 10.04
CA ALA A 14 -59.15 -23.01 11.36
C ALA A 14 -57.99 -23.51 12.25
N VAL A 15 -56.77 -22.94 12.17
CA VAL A 15 -55.69 -23.33 13.10
C VAL A 15 -55.18 -22.10 13.81
N THR A 16 -55.10 -22.18 15.13
CA THR A 16 -54.50 -21.17 16.02
C THR A 16 -53.10 -20.78 15.59
N ILE A 17 -52.89 -19.49 15.40
CA ILE A 17 -51.70 -18.87 14.85
C ILE A 17 -50.51 -19.07 15.80
N THR A 18 -49.74 -20.11 15.58
CA THR A 18 -48.29 -20.13 15.86
C THR A 18 -47.58 -19.87 14.54
N ALA A 19 -46.42 -19.21 14.57
CA ALA A 19 -45.69 -18.77 13.38
C ALA A 19 -45.66 -19.84 12.27
N GLN A 20 -46.57 -19.72 11.30
CA GLN A 20 -46.66 -20.63 10.16
C GLN A 20 -46.20 -19.92 8.90
N THR A 21 -45.51 -20.64 8.05
CA THR A 21 -44.99 -20.13 6.77
C THR A 21 -45.66 -20.90 5.63
N LEU A 22 -46.30 -20.17 4.72
CA LEU A 22 -46.77 -20.70 3.44
C LEU A 22 -45.59 -20.73 2.46
N ASN A 23 -45.24 -21.91 1.98
CA ASN A 23 -44.18 -22.14 1.04
C ASN A 23 -44.71 -22.47 -0.35
N VAL A 24 -44.24 -21.76 -1.38
CA VAL A 24 -44.53 -22.05 -2.80
C VAL A 24 -43.22 -22.44 -3.48
N VAL A 25 -43.14 -23.64 -3.99
CA VAL A 25 -41.91 -24.18 -4.61
C VAL A 25 -42.05 -24.18 -6.12
N THR A 26 -41.08 -23.56 -6.80
CA THR A 26 -40.93 -23.58 -8.26
C THR A 26 -39.49 -24.01 -8.61
N GLY A 27 -39.34 -25.23 -9.15
CA GLY A 27 -38.00 -25.79 -9.37
C GLY A 27 -37.21 -25.89 -8.05
N ASN A 28 -36.03 -25.25 -8.04
CA ASN A 28 -35.13 -25.17 -6.88
C ASN A 28 -35.37 -23.93 -5.99
N VAL A 29 -36.45 -23.19 -6.23
CA VAL A 29 -36.75 -21.94 -5.51
C VAL A 29 -37.96 -22.12 -4.64
N THR A 30 -37.84 -21.81 -3.36
CA THR A 30 -38.94 -21.74 -2.40
C THR A 30 -39.26 -20.29 -2.09
N TYR A 31 -40.49 -19.86 -2.31
CA TYR A 31 -40.99 -18.56 -1.87
C TYR A 31 -41.72 -18.75 -0.54
N ALA A 32 -41.22 -18.13 0.51
CA ALA A 32 -41.70 -18.35 1.88
C ALA A 32 -42.43 -17.12 2.41
N PHE A 33 -43.73 -17.26 2.62
CA PHE A 33 -44.60 -16.17 3.07
C PHE A 33 -45.04 -16.44 4.51
N PRO A 34 -44.66 -15.62 5.50
CA PRO A 34 -45.22 -15.72 6.85
C PRO A 34 -46.76 -15.61 6.80
N ALA A 35 -47.50 -16.54 7.39
CA ALA A 35 -48.98 -16.60 7.30
C ALA A 35 -49.66 -15.29 7.73
N ALA A 36 -49.06 -14.59 8.70
CA ALA A 36 -49.57 -13.29 9.16
C ALA A 36 -49.40 -12.15 8.12
N LYS A 37 -48.58 -12.34 7.07
CA LYS A 37 -48.25 -11.35 6.04
C LYS A 37 -48.65 -11.78 4.62
N VAL A 38 -49.27 -12.95 4.45
CA VAL A 38 -49.61 -13.50 3.12
C VAL A 38 -50.56 -12.58 2.34
N GLY A 39 -51.45 -11.87 3.02
CA GLY A 39 -52.51 -11.08 2.38
C GLY A 39 -53.49 -11.94 1.57
N ASP A 40 -54.16 -11.34 0.59
CA ASP A 40 -55.08 -12.04 -0.30
C ASP A 40 -54.32 -12.89 -1.33
N MET A 41 -54.79 -14.12 -1.49
CA MET A 41 -54.37 -15.02 -2.56
C MET A 41 -55.37 -14.99 -3.68
N THR A 42 -54.97 -14.61 -4.87
CA THR A 42 -55.90 -14.54 -6.02
C THR A 42 -55.47 -15.48 -7.14
N CYS A 43 -56.43 -16.13 -7.74
CA CYS A 43 -56.21 -16.99 -8.92
C CYS A 43 -56.90 -16.34 -10.13
N THR A 44 -56.14 -16.01 -11.16
CA THR A 44 -56.66 -15.37 -12.38
C THR A 44 -56.60 -16.35 -13.53
N ASP A 45 -57.71 -16.47 -14.27
CA ASP A 45 -57.86 -17.27 -15.48
C ASP A 45 -57.43 -18.75 -15.33
N ALA A 46 -57.40 -19.28 -14.12
CA ALA A 46 -56.90 -20.61 -13.77
C ALA A 46 -55.47 -20.92 -14.27
N THR A 47 -54.70 -19.89 -14.63
CA THR A 47 -53.32 -19.99 -15.15
C THR A 47 -52.30 -19.36 -14.22
N THR A 48 -52.70 -18.36 -13.41
CA THR A 48 -51.81 -17.63 -12.50
C THR A 48 -52.34 -17.62 -11.07
N LEU A 49 -51.40 -17.71 -10.11
CA LEU A 49 -51.64 -17.56 -8.69
C LEU A 49 -50.81 -16.36 -8.21
N THR A 50 -51.48 -15.37 -7.59
CA THR A 50 -50.81 -14.21 -6.99
C THR A 50 -50.84 -14.31 -5.48
N ILE A 51 -49.69 -14.20 -4.82
CA ILE A 51 -49.51 -14.22 -3.37
C ILE A 51 -48.57 -13.11 -2.96
N GLY A 52 -48.94 -12.22 -2.05
CA GLY A 52 -48.07 -11.13 -1.58
C GLY A 52 -47.51 -10.26 -2.71
N GLY A 53 -48.26 -10.09 -3.81
CA GLY A 53 -47.82 -9.35 -5.00
C GLY A 53 -46.92 -10.14 -5.98
N LYS A 54 -46.46 -11.35 -5.62
CA LYS A 54 -45.74 -12.25 -6.54
C LYS A 54 -46.72 -13.05 -7.37
N VAL A 55 -46.53 -13.02 -8.69
CA VAL A 55 -47.33 -13.81 -9.65
C VAL A 55 -46.60 -15.10 -10.00
N PHE A 56 -47.26 -16.23 -9.87
CA PHE A 56 -46.79 -17.56 -10.22
C PHE A 56 -47.61 -18.13 -11.39
N ALA A 57 -46.98 -18.68 -12.38
CA ALA A 57 -47.65 -19.52 -13.34
C ALA A 57 -48.00 -20.86 -12.65
N ILE A 58 -49.23 -21.26 -12.66
CA ILE A 58 -49.69 -22.49 -11.92
C ILE A 58 -48.94 -23.73 -12.40
N ASN A 59 -48.58 -23.77 -13.67
CA ASN A 59 -47.85 -24.91 -14.24
C ASN A 59 -46.40 -25.01 -13.73
N ASP A 60 -45.80 -23.92 -13.24
CA ASP A 60 -44.44 -23.90 -12.71
C ASP A 60 -44.39 -24.27 -11.22
N ILE A 61 -45.55 -24.33 -10.56
CA ILE A 61 -45.63 -24.67 -9.13
C ILE A 61 -45.49 -26.18 -8.96
N ASN A 62 -44.38 -26.59 -8.35
CA ASN A 62 -44.15 -27.99 -8.01
C ASN A 62 -44.90 -28.42 -6.74
N LYS A 63 -44.95 -27.53 -5.74
CA LYS A 63 -45.54 -27.83 -4.43
C LYS A 63 -45.96 -26.54 -3.71
N ILE A 64 -47.07 -26.62 -2.96
CA ILE A 64 -47.46 -25.63 -1.95
C ILE A 64 -47.64 -26.38 -0.64
N TYR A 65 -47.04 -25.88 0.44
CA TYR A 65 -47.22 -26.47 1.78
C TYR A 65 -47.05 -25.39 2.86
N VAL A 66 -47.47 -25.74 4.06
CA VAL A 66 -47.34 -24.90 5.26
C VAL A 66 -46.47 -25.65 6.27
N ASP A 67 -45.55 -24.97 6.88
CA ASP A 67 -44.74 -25.48 7.98
C ASP A 67 -44.49 -24.38 9.04
N ASN A 68 -43.64 -24.68 10.03
CA ASN A 68 -43.29 -23.76 11.11
C ASN A 68 -41.90 -23.14 10.89
N SER A 69 -41.42 -23.05 9.64
CA SER A 69 -40.16 -22.40 9.36
C SER A 69 -40.24 -20.89 9.63
N GLU A 70 -39.17 -20.34 10.18
CA GLU A 70 -39.04 -18.90 10.34
C GLU A 70 -38.50 -18.28 9.03
N VAL A 71 -39.05 -17.12 8.69
CA VAL A 71 -38.62 -16.35 7.51
C VAL A 71 -38.12 -14.99 7.98
N THR A 72 -36.89 -14.66 7.62
CA THR A 72 -36.36 -13.32 7.81
C THR A 72 -36.80 -12.44 6.65
N ASP A 73 -37.49 -11.34 6.93
CA ASP A 73 -37.90 -10.38 5.90
C ASP A 73 -36.67 -9.83 5.19
N ASN A 74 -36.82 -9.41 3.95
CA ASN A 74 -35.76 -8.85 3.08
C ASN A 74 -34.62 -9.81 2.77
N GLU A 75 -34.77 -11.12 3.02
CA GLU A 75 -33.72 -12.09 2.80
C GLU A 75 -33.98 -13.01 1.60
N VAL A 76 -32.92 -13.27 0.84
CA VAL A 76 -32.84 -14.34 -0.16
C VAL A 76 -31.67 -15.24 0.24
N THR A 77 -31.97 -16.45 0.69
CA THR A 77 -30.92 -17.42 1.05
C THR A 77 -30.59 -18.30 -0.14
N VAL A 78 -29.31 -18.50 -0.43
CA VAL A 78 -28.82 -19.41 -1.47
C VAL A 78 -27.90 -20.43 -0.81
N ILE A 79 -28.23 -21.71 -0.94
CA ILE A 79 -27.44 -22.81 -0.39
C ILE A 79 -26.92 -23.67 -1.53
N TYR A 80 -25.60 -23.77 -1.63
CA TYR A 80 -24.89 -24.60 -2.59
C TYR A 80 -24.62 -25.98 -1.99
N ASP A 81 -25.01 -27.03 -2.72
CA ASP A 81 -24.80 -28.43 -2.32
C ASP A 81 -24.24 -29.22 -3.50
N GLY A 82 -22.92 -29.20 -3.63
CA GLY A 82 -22.22 -29.88 -4.71
C GLY A 82 -22.57 -29.32 -6.10
N SER A 83 -23.35 -30.06 -6.88
CA SER A 83 -23.74 -29.68 -8.24
C SER A 83 -25.09 -28.95 -8.33
N THR A 84 -25.68 -28.61 -7.20
CA THR A 84 -26.99 -27.96 -7.16
C THR A 84 -27.00 -26.76 -6.24
N ALA A 85 -27.91 -25.84 -6.47
CA ALA A 85 -28.22 -24.76 -5.54
C ALA A 85 -29.74 -24.75 -5.24
N SER A 86 -30.08 -24.40 -4.03
CA SER A 86 -31.46 -24.17 -3.60
C SER A 86 -31.62 -22.76 -3.05
N LEU A 87 -32.73 -22.13 -3.35
CA LEU A 87 -33.03 -20.77 -2.93
C LEU A 87 -34.27 -20.70 -2.07
N THR A 88 -34.21 -19.85 -1.04
CA THR A 88 -35.42 -19.41 -0.30
C THR A 88 -35.55 -17.90 -0.42
N VAL A 89 -36.67 -17.43 -0.93
CA VAL A 89 -36.98 -16.02 -1.13
C VAL A 89 -38.04 -15.59 -0.14
N ALA A 90 -37.77 -14.63 0.72
CA ALA A 90 -38.76 -14.08 1.63
C ALA A 90 -39.94 -13.45 0.87
N GLY A 91 -41.14 -13.66 1.38
CA GLY A 91 -42.38 -13.27 0.70
C GLY A 91 -42.47 -11.77 0.39
N ASN A 92 -41.95 -10.92 1.28
CA ASN A 92 -41.98 -9.46 1.07
C ASN A 92 -41.10 -8.98 -0.07
N VAL A 93 -40.03 -9.69 -0.40
CA VAL A 93 -39.14 -9.37 -1.54
C VAL A 93 -39.43 -10.21 -2.79
N ALA A 94 -40.30 -11.22 -2.69
CA ALA A 94 -40.65 -12.08 -3.80
C ALA A 94 -41.09 -11.32 -5.08
N PRO A 95 -41.85 -10.21 -5.03
CA PRO A 95 -42.21 -9.44 -6.23
C PRO A 95 -41.04 -8.83 -6.96
N TYR A 96 -39.94 -8.57 -6.24
CA TYR A 96 -38.76 -7.82 -6.75
C TYR A 96 -37.58 -8.72 -7.15
N VAL A 97 -37.68 -10.02 -6.86
CA VAL A 97 -36.59 -10.97 -7.09
C VAL A 97 -37.02 -12.02 -8.10
N THR A 98 -36.23 -12.14 -9.17
CA THR A 98 -36.47 -13.17 -10.21
C THR A 98 -35.19 -14.03 -10.32
N PRO A 99 -35.17 -15.21 -9.68
CA PRO A 99 -34.07 -16.15 -9.75
C PRO A 99 -34.13 -17.03 -10.99
N ALA A 100 -32.97 -17.41 -11.52
CA ALA A 100 -32.79 -18.47 -12.48
C ALA A 100 -31.66 -19.40 -11.98
N VAL A 101 -31.90 -20.71 -11.99
CA VAL A 101 -31.00 -21.72 -11.42
C VAL A 101 -30.74 -22.80 -12.45
N SER A 102 -29.46 -23.07 -12.71
CA SER A 102 -28.99 -24.17 -13.56
C SER A 102 -27.92 -24.96 -12.82
N GLY A 103 -28.30 -26.06 -12.19
CA GLY A 103 -27.39 -26.79 -11.30
C GLY A 103 -26.98 -25.95 -10.09
N ALA A 104 -25.68 -25.67 -9.96
CA ALA A 104 -25.15 -24.76 -8.93
C ALA A 104 -24.86 -23.35 -9.48
N HIS A 105 -25.32 -23.03 -10.69
CA HIS A 105 -25.19 -21.69 -11.26
C HIS A 105 -26.47 -20.91 -10.96
N VAL A 106 -26.34 -19.79 -10.24
CA VAL A 106 -27.46 -18.97 -9.78
C VAL A 106 -27.37 -17.58 -10.40
N SER A 107 -28.47 -17.16 -11.02
CA SER A 107 -28.63 -15.78 -11.47
C SER A 107 -29.87 -15.17 -10.79
N ILE A 108 -29.77 -13.92 -10.35
CA ILE A 108 -30.86 -13.16 -9.74
C ILE A 108 -30.99 -11.80 -10.43
N ALA A 109 -32.21 -11.48 -10.90
CA ALA A 109 -32.56 -10.13 -11.30
C ALA A 109 -33.34 -9.44 -10.17
N GLN A 110 -32.81 -8.31 -9.68
CA GLN A 110 -33.40 -7.46 -8.65
C GLN A 110 -34.05 -6.22 -9.31
N SER A 111 -35.34 -5.97 -9.03
CA SER A 111 -36.10 -4.92 -9.72
C SER A 111 -36.63 -3.80 -8.81
N ASN A 112 -36.40 -3.83 -7.49
CA ASN A 112 -36.79 -2.74 -6.60
C ASN A 112 -35.97 -1.49 -6.88
N THR A 113 -36.56 -0.32 -6.63
CA THR A 113 -35.97 1.01 -6.81
C THR A 113 -35.90 1.80 -5.50
N ALA A 114 -36.32 1.19 -4.40
CA ALA A 114 -36.30 1.72 -3.04
C ALA A 114 -36.17 0.57 -2.04
N ASP A 115 -35.89 0.89 -0.79
CA ASP A 115 -35.94 -0.09 0.30
C ASP A 115 -37.28 -0.80 0.34
N VAL A 116 -37.27 -2.11 0.59
CA VAL A 116 -38.48 -2.92 0.82
C VAL A 116 -38.70 -2.97 2.31
N ASP A 117 -39.90 -2.56 2.78
CA ASP A 117 -40.23 -2.46 4.21
C ASP A 117 -39.12 -1.72 5.03
N GLY A 118 -38.51 -0.68 4.42
CA GLY A 118 -37.50 0.15 5.07
C GLY A 118 -36.07 -0.45 5.13
N ASN A 119 -35.82 -1.55 4.43
CA ASN A 119 -34.51 -2.22 4.41
C ASN A 119 -34.10 -2.64 3.00
N GLU A 120 -32.79 -2.80 2.82
CA GLU A 120 -32.20 -3.39 1.61
C GLU A 120 -32.49 -4.89 1.53
N ILE A 121 -32.45 -5.44 0.32
CA ILE A 121 -32.48 -6.90 0.13
C ILE A 121 -31.09 -7.46 0.47
N THR A 122 -31.07 -8.50 1.30
CA THR A 122 -29.89 -9.26 1.67
C THR A 122 -29.86 -10.62 0.99
N TYR A 123 -28.78 -10.94 0.33
CA TYR A 123 -28.51 -12.25 -0.26
C TYR A 123 -27.53 -13.01 0.61
N THR A 124 -28.00 -14.03 1.34
CA THR A 124 -27.17 -14.88 2.20
C THR A 124 -26.71 -16.10 1.42
N LEU A 125 -25.41 -16.18 1.16
CA LEU A 125 -24.78 -17.22 0.36
C LEU A 125 -24.01 -18.20 1.26
N SER A 126 -24.27 -19.50 1.11
CA SER A 126 -23.62 -20.54 1.92
C SER A 126 -23.45 -21.85 1.17
N GLY A 127 -22.64 -22.76 1.75
CA GLY A 127 -22.43 -24.09 1.20
C GLY A 127 -21.29 -24.16 0.19
N THR A 128 -21.20 -25.26 -0.57
CA THR A 128 -20.04 -25.55 -1.40
C THR A 128 -20.42 -26.04 -2.78
N SER A 129 -19.75 -25.51 -3.81
CA SER A 129 -19.78 -26.07 -5.17
C SER A 129 -18.39 -26.02 -5.80
N SER A 130 -18.02 -27.13 -6.43
CA SER A 130 -16.80 -27.20 -7.25
C SER A 130 -16.99 -26.74 -8.69
N ASP A 131 -18.23 -26.40 -9.08
CA ASP A 131 -18.61 -25.79 -10.35
C ASP A 131 -19.94 -25.05 -10.16
N GLY A 132 -19.87 -23.79 -9.79
CA GLY A 132 -21.01 -22.94 -9.50
C GLY A 132 -20.64 -21.48 -9.43
N GLU A 133 -21.64 -20.64 -9.57
CA GLU A 133 -21.50 -19.17 -9.55
C GLU A 133 -22.69 -18.49 -8.92
N PHE A 134 -22.49 -17.27 -8.46
CA PHE A 134 -23.57 -16.35 -8.09
C PHE A 134 -23.46 -15.10 -8.97
N TYR A 135 -24.49 -14.86 -9.79
CA TYR A 135 -24.64 -13.66 -10.59
C TYR A 135 -25.87 -12.88 -10.14
N MET A 136 -25.74 -11.59 -9.95
CA MET A 136 -26.86 -10.73 -9.58
C MET A 136 -26.84 -9.47 -10.44
N SER A 137 -27.98 -9.10 -11.01
CA SER A 137 -28.19 -7.83 -11.69
C SER A 137 -29.28 -7.01 -10.99
N GLY A 138 -29.13 -5.67 -10.98
CA GLY A 138 -30.10 -4.79 -10.33
C GLY A 138 -29.76 -3.32 -10.54
N LYS A 139 -30.66 -2.46 -10.01
CA LYS A 139 -30.50 -1.00 -10.09
C LYS A 139 -30.60 -0.31 -8.73
N TYR A 140 -30.61 -1.08 -7.65
CA TYR A 140 -30.71 -0.57 -6.29
C TYR A 140 -29.69 -1.27 -5.39
N LYS A 141 -29.23 -0.57 -4.35
CA LYS A 141 -28.27 -1.11 -3.37
C LYS A 141 -28.76 -2.42 -2.75
N CYS A 142 -27.81 -3.26 -2.33
CA CYS A 142 -28.09 -4.54 -1.69
C CYS A 142 -26.98 -4.96 -0.74
N SER A 143 -27.24 -6.01 0.03
CA SER A 143 -26.25 -6.65 0.89
C SER A 143 -26.04 -8.11 0.45
N ILE A 144 -24.77 -8.53 0.39
CA ILE A 144 -24.36 -9.93 0.19
C ILE A 144 -23.76 -10.40 1.52
N GLU A 145 -24.37 -11.37 2.19
CA GLU A 145 -23.78 -12.05 3.34
C GLU A 145 -23.13 -13.36 2.89
N ILE A 146 -21.82 -13.47 3.08
CA ILE A 146 -21.02 -14.67 2.77
C ILE A 146 -20.87 -15.48 4.06
N ASN A 147 -21.49 -16.68 4.10
CA ASN A 147 -21.67 -17.47 5.31
C ASN A 147 -21.21 -18.93 5.11
N GLY A 148 -19.93 -19.20 5.18
CA GLY A 148 -19.37 -20.53 4.93
C GLY A 148 -19.52 -20.95 3.46
N LEU A 149 -19.25 -20.02 2.55
CA LEU A 149 -19.38 -20.21 1.11
C LEU A 149 -18.05 -20.67 0.51
N SER A 150 -18.08 -21.73 -0.30
CA SER A 150 -16.95 -22.14 -1.13
C SER A 150 -17.43 -22.37 -2.57
N LEU A 151 -17.10 -21.44 -3.46
CA LEU A 151 -17.45 -21.53 -4.88
C LEU A 151 -16.21 -21.56 -5.77
N THR A 152 -16.18 -22.54 -6.66
CA THR A 152 -15.31 -22.56 -7.83
C THR A 152 -16.19 -22.56 -9.08
N ASN A 153 -16.00 -21.60 -9.97
CA ASN A 153 -16.70 -21.56 -11.25
C ASN A 153 -15.77 -22.15 -12.34
N LYS A 154 -16.12 -23.30 -12.89
CA LYS A 154 -15.32 -23.95 -13.95
C LYS A 154 -15.98 -23.84 -15.32
N THR A 155 -17.31 -24.01 -15.36
CA THR A 155 -18.09 -23.99 -16.61
C THR A 155 -19.20 -22.93 -16.48
N PRO A 156 -18.86 -21.65 -16.61
CA PRO A 156 -19.76 -20.54 -16.35
C PRO A 156 -21.03 -20.58 -17.23
N VAL A 157 -22.16 -20.22 -16.63
CA VAL A 157 -23.45 -20.12 -17.29
C VAL A 157 -23.90 -18.65 -17.43
N TYR A 158 -23.66 -17.84 -16.40
CA TYR A 158 -24.08 -16.43 -16.35
C TYR A 158 -22.88 -15.47 -16.31
N SER A 159 -21.75 -15.90 -15.73
CA SER A 159 -20.57 -15.09 -15.55
C SER A 159 -19.34 -15.96 -15.32
N GLY A 160 -18.17 -15.57 -15.84
CA GLY A 160 -16.91 -16.23 -15.53
C GLY A 160 -16.44 -16.05 -14.08
N ALA A 161 -16.93 -15.03 -13.36
CA ALA A 161 -16.65 -14.82 -11.95
C ALA A 161 -17.31 -15.90 -11.06
N ALA A 162 -16.76 -16.12 -9.87
CA ALA A 162 -17.44 -16.94 -8.86
C ALA A 162 -18.57 -16.17 -8.18
N LEU A 163 -18.36 -14.87 -7.93
CA LEU A 163 -19.38 -13.94 -7.44
C LEU A 163 -19.35 -12.66 -8.28
N HIS A 164 -20.46 -12.36 -8.95
CA HIS A 164 -20.60 -11.18 -9.79
C HIS A 164 -21.87 -10.40 -9.43
N VAL A 165 -21.70 -9.14 -9.05
CA VAL A 165 -22.80 -8.21 -8.83
C VAL A 165 -22.77 -7.13 -9.91
N GLN A 166 -23.63 -7.28 -10.92
CA GLN A 166 -23.84 -6.35 -12.02
C GLN A 166 -24.84 -5.25 -11.59
N ASN A 167 -24.45 -4.47 -10.60
CA ASN A 167 -25.22 -3.40 -10.01
C ASN A 167 -24.27 -2.20 -9.80
N GLY A 168 -24.55 -1.06 -10.45
CA GLY A 168 -23.78 0.17 -10.35
C GLY A 168 -24.03 0.97 -9.07
N LYS A 169 -24.55 0.33 -8.01
CA LYS A 169 -24.83 0.94 -6.72
C LYS A 169 -23.98 0.30 -5.63
N ARG A 170 -24.06 0.85 -4.42
CA ARG A 170 -23.38 0.29 -3.26
C ARG A 170 -23.82 -1.15 -2.95
N VAL A 171 -22.83 -2.00 -2.75
CA VAL A 171 -23.00 -3.39 -2.33
C VAL A 171 -22.22 -3.61 -1.02
N ASN A 172 -22.96 -3.91 0.05
CA ASN A 172 -22.35 -4.39 1.29
C ASN A 172 -21.95 -5.86 1.14
N VAL A 173 -20.67 -6.19 1.23
CA VAL A 173 -20.18 -7.56 1.25
C VAL A 173 -19.82 -7.94 2.70
N SER A 174 -20.74 -8.59 3.39
CA SER A 174 -20.58 -8.99 4.79
C SER A 174 -20.02 -10.40 4.88
N VAL A 175 -18.79 -10.55 5.40
CA VAL A 175 -18.18 -11.86 5.68
C VAL A 175 -18.51 -12.27 7.10
N LYS A 176 -19.36 -13.29 7.25
CA LYS A 176 -19.94 -13.66 8.56
C LYS A 176 -18.86 -14.09 9.55
N LYS A 177 -19.00 -13.60 10.78
CA LYS A 177 -18.03 -13.88 11.86
C LYS A 177 -17.79 -15.38 12.04
N GLY A 178 -16.52 -15.76 12.06
CA GLY A 178 -16.07 -17.13 12.33
C GLY A 178 -16.26 -18.10 11.17
N THR A 179 -16.59 -17.61 9.96
CA THR A 179 -16.65 -18.43 8.76
C THR A 179 -15.38 -18.28 7.93
N GLU A 180 -15.00 -19.38 7.29
CA GLU A 180 -14.00 -19.46 6.22
C GLU A 180 -14.73 -19.58 4.90
N ASN A 181 -14.36 -18.76 3.93
CA ASN A 181 -15.02 -18.68 2.63
C ASN A 181 -13.96 -18.71 1.52
N MET A 182 -14.35 -19.20 0.33
CA MET A 182 -13.48 -19.27 -0.83
C MET A 182 -14.23 -18.95 -2.12
N LEU A 183 -13.63 -18.13 -2.97
CA LEU A 183 -14.10 -17.82 -4.31
C LEU A 183 -12.97 -18.03 -5.33
N THR A 184 -13.27 -18.79 -6.38
CA THR A 184 -12.34 -19.04 -7.49
C THR A 184 -13.11 -18.95 -8.80
N ASP A 185 -12.65 -18.09 -9.72
CA ASP A 185 -13.30 -17.89 -11.03
C ASP A 185 -12.89 -18.92 -12.07
N CYS A 186 -13.52 -18.84 -13.25
CA CYS A 186 -13.15 -19.60 -14.42
C CYS A 186 -11.84 -19.09 -15.02
N SER A 187 -10.89 -20.00 -15.26
CA SER A 187 -9.60 -19.63 -15.85
C SER A 187 -9.65 -19.35 -17.35
N SER A 188 -10.70 -19.78 -18.05
CA SER A 188 -10.83 -19.66 -19.52
C SER A 188 -12.30 -19.53 -19.91
N PRO A 189 -13.00 -18.47 -19.49
CA PRO A 189 -14.36 -18.22 -19.90
C PRO A 189 -14.45 -17.92 -21.40
N SER A 190 -15.63 -18.13 -22.01
CA SER A 190 -15.92 -17.59 -23.34
C SER A 190 -15.93 -16.05 -23.28
N GLU A 191 -15.74 -15.39 -24.41
CA GLU A 191 -15.61 -13.93 -24.48
C GLU A 191 -16.81 -13.19 -23.87
N ASP A 192 -18.03 -13.65 -24.14
CA ASP A 192 -19.30 -13.11 -23.64
C ASP A 192 -19.54 -13.35 -22.13
N LEU A 193 -18.84 -14.31 -21.52
CA LEU A 193 -18.91 -14.60 -20.08
C LEU A 193 -17.67 -14.13 -19.32
N ALA A 194 -16.65 -13.63 -20.02
CA ALA A 194 -15.41 -13.15 -19.42
C ALA A 194 -15.65 -11.98 -18.49
N GLN A 195 -15.12 -12.08 -17.27
CA GLN A 195 -15.27 -11.06 -16.24
C GLN A 195 -13.93 -10.51 -15.76
N LYS A 196 -14.02 -9.39 -15.05
CA LYS A 196 -12.83 -8.64 -14.61
C LYS A 196 -12.17 -9.24 -13.37
N ALA A 197 -12.89 -10.05 -12.57
CA ALA A 197 -12.37 -10.61 -11.32
C ALA A 197 -13.14 -11.85 -10.85
N ALA A 198 -12.56 -12.62 -9.93
CA ALA A 198 -13.24 -13.73 -9.26
C ALA A 198 -14.40 -13.26 -8.37
N LEU A 199 -14.20 -12.13 -7.66
CA LEU A 199 -15.25 -11.35 -7.03
C LEU A 199 -15.33 -10.01 -7.74
N TYR A 200 -16.40 -9.79 -8.48
CA TYR A 200 -16.62 -8.56 -9.24
C TYR A 200 -17.90 -7.85 -8.81
N VAL A 201 -17.77 -6.59 -8.44
CA VAL A 201 -18.89 -5.66 -8.19
C VAL A 201 -18.77 -4.51 -9.18
N LYS A 202 -19.83 -4.28 -9.99
CA LYS A 202 -19.80 -3.18 -10.97
C LYS A 202 -19.77 -1.80 -10.31
N GLY A 203 -20.45 -1.61 -9.18
CA GLY A 203 -20.48 -0.39 -8.39
C GLY A 203 -19.48 -0.41 -7.25
N HIS A 204 -19.92 0.10 -6.08
CA HIS A 204 -19.13 0.18 -4.85
C HIS A 204 -19.13 -1.13 -4.09
N ALA A 205 -18.00 -1.54 -3.52
CA ALA A 205 -17.88 -2.71 -2.67
C ALA A 205 -17.44 -2.34 -1.25
N GLU A 206 -18.33 -2.47 -0.28
CA GLU A 206 -18.05 -2.27 1.14
C GLU A 206 -17.89 -3.61 1.85
N PHE A 207 -16.64 -4.04 2.02
CA PHE A 207 -16.31 -5.27 2.75
C PHE A 207 -16.37 -5.06 4.25
N LYS A 208 -17.13 -5.90 4.95
CA LYS A 208 -17.27 -5.85 6.41
C LYS A 208 -17.49 -7.23 7.02
N GLY A 209 -17.59 -7.29 8.33
CA GLY A 209 -17.82 -8.53 9.07
C GLY A 209 -16.56 -8.97 9.82
N LYS A 210 -16.57 -10.19 10.36
CA LYS A 210 -15.44 -10.74 11.15
C LYS A 210 -15.12 -12.18 10.74
N GLY A 211 -15.32 -12.50 9.48
CA GLY A 211 -14.93 -13.76 8.85
C GLY A 211 -13.74 -13.58 7.93
N THR A 212 -13.34 -14.68 7.31
CA THR A 212 -12.26 -14.76 6.33
C THR A 212 -12.82 -15.07 4.95
N LEU A 213 -12.38 -14.33 3.95
CA LEU A 213 -12.68 -14.56 2.54
C LEU A 213 -11.38 -14.78 1.77
N ASN A 214 -11.20 -16.00 1.28
CA ASN A 214 -10.09 -16.36 0.40
C ASN A 214 -10.54 -16.21 -1.05
N VAL A 215 -9.76 -15.49 -1.87
CA VAL A 215 -10.10 -15.26 -3.27
C VAL A 215 -8.93 -15.63 -4.17
N LYS A 216 -9.24 -16.31 -5.27
CA LYS A 216 -8.27 -16.64 -6.32
C LYS A 216 -8.79 -16.22 -7.67
N GLY A 217 -8.12 -15.24 -8.29
CA GLY A 217 -8.39 -14.79 -9.66
C GLY A 217 -7.58 -15.61 -10.66
N GLN A 218 -8.23 -16.47 -11.43
CA GLN A 218 -7.58 -17.32 -12.42
C GLN A 218 -7.61 -16.73 -13.84
N TYR A 219 -8.47 -15.74 -14.09
CA TYR A 219 -8.60 -15.09 -15.40
C TYR A 219 -7.99 -13.69 -15.42
N LYS A 220 -8.27 -12.85 -14.41
CA LYS A 220 -7.76 -11.47 -14.31
C LYS A 220 -7.48 -11.10 -12.85
N HIS A 221 -8.24 -10.15 -12.28
CA HIS A 221 -8.07 -9.73 -10.88
C HIS A 221 -8.68 -10.76 -9.91
N ALA A 222 -8.28 -10.75 -8.65
CA ALA A 222 -8.98 -11.53 -7.65
C ALA A 222 -10.26 -10.81 -7.18
N ILE A 223 -10.13 -9.55 -6.77
CA ILE A 223 -11.24 -8.69 -6.33
C ILE A 223 -11.24 -7.42 -7.18
N LYS A 224 -12.39 -7.05 -7.75
CA LYS A 224 -12.56 -5.76 -8.42
C LYS A 224 -13.90 -5.12 -8.09
N ALA A 225 -13.86 -3.82 -7.77
CA ALA A 225 -15.02 -2.93 -7.87
C ALA A 225 -14.87 -2.00 -9.09
N GLY A 226 -15.98 -1.67 -9.73
CA GLY A 226 -15.99 -0.66 -10.80
C GLY A 226 -15.84 0.76 -10.26
N GLU A 227 -16.13 0.94 -8.98
CA GLU A 227 -16.04 2.19 -8.25
C GLU A 227 -15.15 1.99 -6.99
N TYR A 228 -15.46 2.54 -5.82
CA TYR A 228 -14.58 2.42 -4.65
C TYR A 228 -14.65 1.04 -3.96
N ILE A 229 -13.60 0.75 -3.19
CA ILE A 229 -13.55 -0.35 -2.22
C ILE A 229 -13.27 0.19 -0.83
N THR A 230 -14.09 -0.23 0.17
CA THR A 230 -13.77 -0.03 1.58
C THR A 230 -13.67 -1.37 2.30
N VAL A 231 -12.75 -1.47 3.28
CA VAL A 231 -12.53 -2.69 4.06
C VAL A 231 -12.58 -2.39 5.55
N LYS A 232 -13.47 -3.12 6.26
CA LYS A 232 -13.73 -2.93 7.69
C LYS A 232 -13.94 -4.24 8.43
N ASN A 233 -13.07 -4.55 9.38
CA ASN A 233 -13.19 -5.68 10.31
C ASN A 233 -13.18 -7.10 9.69
N CYS A 234 -12.96 -7.29 8.40
CA CYS A 234 -12.87 -8.60 7.76
C CYS A 234 -11.43 -8.95 7.35
N SER A 235 -11.21 -10.23 7.05
CA SER A 235 -9.95 -10.73 6.51
C SER A 235 -10.14 -11.11 5.05
N LEU A 236 -9.45 -10.42 4.15
CA LEU A 236 -9.41 -10.71 2.72
C LEU A 236 -8.07 -11.32 2.36
N ASN A 237 -8.05 -12.56 1.88
CA ASN A 237 -6.84 -13.28 1.50
C ASN A 237 -6.84 -13.54 0.01
N VAL A 238 -5.98 -12.87 -0.74
CA VAL A 238 -5.76 -13.18 -2.15
C VAL A 238 -4.63 -14.19 -2.26
N THR A 239 -4.99 -15.39 -2.72
CA THR A 239 -4.05 -16.52 -2.86
C THR A 239 -3.51 -16.68 -4.28
N GLY A 240 -3.90 -15.80 -5.18
CA GLY A 240 -3.44 -15.70 -6.55
C GLY A 240 -4.32 -14.77 -7.36
N ALA A 241 -3.72 -14.07 -8.33
CA ALA A 241 -4.40 -13.30 -9.36
C ALA A 241 -3.55 -13.29 -10.63
N VAL A 242 -4.17 -13.33 -11.80
CA VAL A 242 -3.45 -13.19 -13.07
C VAL A 242 -3.01 -11.73 -13.30
N SER A 243 -3.80 -10.77 -12.82
CA SER A 243 -3.49 -9.34 -12.74
C SER A 243 -3.41 -8.92 -11.27
N ASP A 244 -4.12 -7.88 -10.85
CA ASP A 244 -4.06 -7.33 -9.51
C ASP A 244 -4.76 -8.20 -8.47
N ALA A 245 -4.28 -8.15 -7.24
CA ALA A 245 -4.99 -8.80 -6.15
C ALA A 245 -6.31 -8.07 -5.84
N VAL A 246 -6.25 -6.76 -5.70
CA VAL A 246 -7.40 -5.87 -5.47
C VAL A 246 -7.31 -4.71 -6.46
N ASN A 247 -8.37 -4.50 -7.22
CA ASN A 247 -8.45 -3.38 -8.16
C ASN A 247 -9.76 -2.62 -7.95
N CYS A 248 -9.68 -1.32 -7.89
CA CYS A 248 -10.86 -0.44 -7.88
C CYS A 248 -10.58 0.82 -8.67
N ASN A 249 -11.68 1.48 -9.06
CA ASN A 249 -11.63 2.84 -9.55
C ASN A 249 -12.03 3.78 -8.38
N GLN A 250 -12.00 5.08 -8.55
CA GLN A 250 -12.36 6.11 -7.57
C GLN A 250 -11.42 6.16 -6.36
N TYR A 251 -11.63 5.36 -5.29
CA TYR A 251 -10.71 5.30 -4.15
C TYR A 251 -10.72 3.93 -3.46
N PHE A 252 -9.63 3.65 -2.76
CA PHE A 252 -9.50 2.50 -1.86
C PHE A 252 -9.35 2.99 -0.42
N LEU A 253 -10.14 2.43 0.52
CA LEU A 253 -10.06 2.77 1.94
C LEU A 253 -9.93 1.51 2.82
N MET A 254 -8.82 1.41 3.55
CA MET A 254 -8.63 0.44 4.63
C MET A 254 -8.91 1.09 5.97
N GLU A 255 -10.08 0.76 6.58
CA GLU A 255 -10.45 1.24 7.90
C GLU A 255 -10.00 0.32 9.03
N SER A 256 -10.05 -1.00 8.80
CA SER A 256 -9.65 -2.02 9.77
C SER A 256 -9.76 -3.44 9.18
N GLY A 257 -9.32 -4.45 9.93
CA GLY A 257 -9.28 -5.84 9.45
C GLY A 257 -7.93 -6.17 8.82
N SER A 258 -7.90 -7.09 7.85
CA SER A 258 -6.65 -7.49 7.20
C SER A 258 -6.81 -7.80 5.72
N ILE A 259 -5.77 -7.48 4.95
CA ILE A 259 -5.59 -7.94 3.57
C ILE A 259 -4.26 -8.68 3.49
N SER A 260 -4.26 -9.88 2.93
CA SER A 260 -3.04 -10.58 2.57
C SER A 260 -3.03 -10.95 1.08
N MET A 261 -1.88 -10.78 0.42
CA MET A 261 -1.76 -10.93 -1.03
C MET A 261 -0.52 -11.75 -1.39
N SER A 262 -0.70 -12.76 -2.24
CA SER A 262 0.39 -13.58 -2.75
C SER A 262 0.04 -14.17 -4.12
N GLY A 263 1.05 -14.52 -4.92
CA GLY A 263 0.84 -15.09 -6.25
C GLY A 263 0.14 -14.13 -7.22
N VAL A 264 0.48 -12.84 -7.14
CA VAL A 264 -0.13 -11.75 -7.91
C VAL A 264 0.68 -11.52 -9.16
N GLY A 265 0.03 -11.45 -10.30
CA GLY A 265 0.65 -11.30 -11.63
C GLY A 265 0.89 -9.85 -12.05
N ASP A 266 0.31 -8.89 -11.34
CA ASP A 266 0.54 -7.45 -11.49
C ASP A 266 0.51 -6.79 -10.10
N ASP A 267 -0.20 -5.68 -9.90
CA ASP A 267 -0.18 -4.91 -8.67
C ASP A 267 -0.92 -5.62 -7.50
N GLY A 268 -0.47 -5.37 -6.29
CA GLY A 268 -1.16 -5.85 -5.09
C GLY A 268 -2.51 -5.15 -4.91
N ILE A 269 -2.50 -3.85 -4.70
CA ILE A 269 -3.70 -3.01 -4.67
C ILE A 269 -3.53 -1.90 -5.71
N GLN A 270 -4.37 -1.90 -6.73
CA GLN A 270 -4.44 -0.86 -7.75
C GLN A 270 -5.69 -0.02 -7.53
N CYS A 271 -5.53 1.30 -7.50
CA CYS A 271 -6.64 2.25 -7.47
C CYS A 271 -6.53 3.23 -8.64
N ASP A 272 -7.48 3.15 -9.57
CA ASP A 272 -7.54 3.97 -10.76
C ASP A 272 -8.50 5.15 -10.58
N ILE A 273 -8.39 6.16 -11.44
CA ILE A 273 -9.43 7.16 -11.64
C ILE A 273 -10.45 6.56 -12.62
N ASP A 274 -11.73 6.69 -12.33
CA ASP A 274 -12.78 6.27 -13.24
C ASP A 274 -12.96 7.31 -14.35
N GLU A 275 -12.43 7.01 -15.53
CA GLU A 275 -12.52 7.91 -16.69
C GLU A 275 -13.94 7.95 -17.29
N ASP A 276 -14.77 6.94 -17.02
CA ASP A 276 -16.13 6.80 -17.53
C ASP A 276 -17.22 7.26 -16.53
N ALA A 277 -16.84 7.76 -15.34
CA ALA A 277 -17.78 8.13 -14.28
C ALA A 277 -18.87 9.11 -14.76
N ASP A 278 -18.53 10.02 -15.65
CA ASP A 278 -19.46 10.99 -16.23
C ASP A 278 -20.22 10.48 -17.48
N ALA A 279 -19.75 9.39 -18.10
CA ALA A 279 -20.28 8.93 -19.39
C ALA A 279 -21.54 8.05 -19.23
N THR A 280 -21.72 7.40 -18.09
CA THR A 280 -22.82 6.43 -17.90
C THR A 280 -24.12 7.04 -17.46
N GLY A 281 -24.14 8.31 -17.00
CA GLY A 281 -25.33 8.97 -16.45
C GLY A 281 -25.90 8.25 -15.21
N GLU A 282 -25.11 7.37 -14.59
CA GLU A 282 -25.47 6.70 -13.35
C GLU A 282 -25.34 7.71 -12.21
N THR A 283 -26.48 8.14 -11.66
CA THR A 283 -26.48 8.88 -10.40
C THR A 283 -26.07 7.89 -9.30
N THR A 284 -24.90 8.08 -8.73
CA THR A 284 -24.44 7.35 -7.57
C THR A 284 -25.27 7.72 -6.34
N ASP A 285 -25.40 6.81 -5.36
CA ASP A 285 -26.10 7.11 -4.11
C ASP A 285 -25.22 7.98 -3.18
N HIS A 286 -23.99 8.26 -3.59
CA HIS A 286 -22.97 9.00 -2.85
C HIS A 286 -22.37 10.07 -3.74
N GLU A 287 -21.94 11.18 -3.15
CA GLU A 287 -20.97 12.08 -3.76
C GLU A 287 -19.61 11.37 -3.69
N ASP A 288 -19.33 10.55 -4.68
CA ASP A 288 -18.14 9.73 -4.67
C ASP A 288 -16.91 10.55 -5.05
N GLU A 289 -15.84 10.30 -4.32
CA GLU A 289 -14.53 10.84 -4.60
C GLU A 289 -13.88 10.04 -5.74
N ASN A 290 -13.92 10.55 -6.96
CA ASN A 290 -13.22 9.96 -8.10
C ASN A 290 -11.78 10.49 -8.19
N SER A 291 -10.91 10.03 -7.29
CA SER A 291 -9.57 10.60 -7.09
C SER A 291 -8.41 9.65 -7.39
N GLY A 292 -8.65 8.34 -7.50
CA GLY A 292 -7.60 7.34 -7.57
C GLY A 292 -6.79 7.19 -6.28
N ASN A 293 -7.29 7.68 -5.15
CA ASN A 293 -6.56 7.71 -3.89
C ASN A 293 -6.58 6.37 -3.16
N ILE A 294 -5.50 6.08 -2.44
CA ILE A 294 -5.43 5.00 -1.46
C ILE A 294 -5.33 5.60 -0.06
N TYR A 295 -6.27 5.23 0.81
CA TYR A 295 -6.35 5.65 2.21
C TYR A 295 -6.13 4.47 3.15
N ILE A 296 -5.22 4.60 4.11
CA ILE A 296 -4.97 3.63 5.18
C ILE A 296 -5.16 4.34 6.52
N THR A 297 -6.25 4.04 7.21
CA THR A 297 -6.53 4.65 8.53
C THR A 297 -6.22 3.70 9.67
N ASP A 298 -6.39 2.39 9.46
CA ASP A 298 -6.03 1.33 10.41
C ASP A 298 -6.00 -0.03 9.67
N GLY A 299 -5.85 -1.14 10.39
CA GLY A 299 -5.82 -2.50 9.85
C GLY A 299 -4.43 -2.98 9.44
N THR A 300 -4.38 -4.15 8.81
CA THR A 300 -3.12 -4.79 8.42
C THR A 300 -3.13 -5.14 6.94
N ILE A 301 -2.11 -4.73 6.21
CA ILE A 301 -1.89 -5.10 4.81
C ILE A 301 -0.57 -5.84 4.68
N THR A 302 -0.60 -7.08 4.19
CA THR A 302 0.60 -7.86 3.88
C THR A 302 0.60 -8.26 2.42
N GLY A 303 1.73 -8.07 1.74
CA GLY A 303 1.83 -8.35 0.31
C GLY A 303 3.19 -8.89 -0.11
N LYS A 304 3.17 -9.93 -0.98
CA LYS A 304 4.35 -10.38 -1.70
C LYS A 304 4.04 -10.33 -3.19
N VAL A 305 4.64 -9.33 -3.87
CA VAL A 305 4.47 -9.10 -5.30
C VAL A 305 5.78 -9.40 -6.03
N THR A 306 5.72 -10.31 -6.98
CA THR A 306 6.92 -10.82 -7.67
C THR A 306 6.93 -10.53 -9.17
N ALA A 307 5.84 -10.03 -9.70
CA ALA A 307 5.71 -9.70 -11.11
C ALA A 307 6.60 -8.50 -11.50
N THR A 308 7.05 -8.50 -12.74
CA THR A 308 7.92 -7.47 -13.30
C THR A 308 7.22 -6.12 -13.30
N ALA A 309 7.90 -5.08 -12.86
CA ALA A 309 7.42 -3.69 -12.76
C ALA A 309 6.19 -3.46 -11.88
N ALA A 310 5.65 -4.50 -11.24
CA ALA A 310 4.45 -4.43 -10.41
C ALA A 310 4.68 -3.74 -9.07
N LYS A 311 3.63 -3.14 -8.52
CA LYS A 311 3.64 -2.41 -7.27
C LYS A 311 2.93 -3.20 -6.16
N GLY A 312 3.34 -2.98 -4.92
CA GLY A 312 2.59 -3.49 -3.77
C GLY A 312 1.26 -2.76 -3.60
N MET A 313 1.30 -1.44 -3.63
CA MET A 313 0.13 -0.55 -3.73
C MET A 313 0.42 0.53 -4.77
N ASN A 314 -0.54 0.81 -5.64
CA ASN A 314 -0.44 1.76 -6.74
C ASN A 314 -1.67 2.66 -6.78
N ALA A 315 -1.48 3.93 -6.52
CA ALA A 315 -2.53 4.96 -6.53
C ALA A 315 -2.34 5.88 -7.74
N ASN A 316 -3.32 5.97 -8.62
CA ASN A 316 -3.30 6.99 -9.67
C ASN A 316 -3.54 8.41 -9.10
N GLY A 317 -4.04 8.50 -7.88
CA GLY A 317 -4.12 9.71 -7.08
C GLY A 317 -3.07 9.74 -5.99
N LYS A 318 -3.51 10.09 -4.76
CA LYS A 318 -2.68 10.22 -3.57
C LYS A 318 -2.59 8.92 -2.78
N PHE A 319 -1.48 8.75 -2.07
CA PHE A 319 -1.38 7.78 -0.99
C PHE A 319 -1.42 8.51 0.36
N VAL A 320 -2.40 8.19 1.20
CA VAL A 320 -2.61 8.85 2.49
C VAL A 320 -2.71 7.80 3.60
N ALA A 321 -1.82 7.88 4.58
CA ALA A 321 -1.85 6.97 5.72
C ALA A 321 -1.82 7.73 7.05
N SER A 322 -2.78 7.43 7.92
CA SER A 322 -2.85 7.96 9.29
C SER A 322 -2.68 6.87 10.36
N GLY A 323 -2.65 5.60 9.96
CA GLY A 323 -2.52 4.45 10.85
C GLY A 323 -2.25 3.16 10.08
N GLY A 324 -2.56 2.02 10.70
CA GLY A 324 -2.41 0.69 10.13
C GLY A 324 -1.00 0.12 10.16
N ALA A 325 -0.90 -1.15 9.77
CA ALA A 325 0.37 -1.88 9.66
C ALA A 325 0.51 -2.44 8.23
N VAL A 326 1.53 -1.97 7.51
CA VAL A 326 1.78 -2.32 6.11
C VAL A 326 3.10 -3.06 6.00
N THR A 327 3.06 -4.30 5.51
CA THR A 327 4.26 -5.11 5.24
C THR A 327 4.22 -5.59 3.79
N ILE A 328 5.06 -5.03 2.95
CA ILE A 328 5.08 -5.34 1.51
C ILE A 328 6.50 -5.70 1.09
N SER A 329 6.59 -6.76 0.30
CA SER A 329 7.82 -7.13 -0.40
C SER A 329 7.58 -7.19 -1.90
N THR A 330 8.46 -6.54 -2.68
CA THR A 330 8.48 -6.63 -4.14
C THR A 330 9.81 -7.21 -4.62
N SER A 331 9.77 -8.08 -5.63
CA SER A 331 10.99 -8.66 -6.20
C SER A 331 11.01 -8.66 -7.73
N GLY A 332 9.96 -8.18 -8.37
CA GLY A 332 9.91 -7.99 -9.81
C GLY A 332 10.98 -7.01 -10.30
N GLY A 333 11.60 -7.30 -11.42
CA GLY A 333 12.61 -6.45 -12.04
C GLY A 333 12.04 -5.28 -12.83
N GLY A 334 12.92 -4.58 -13.58
CA GLY A 334 12.51 -3.54 -14.51
C GLY A 334 11.91 -4.10 -15.78
N GLU A 335 11.07 -3.31 -16.44
CA GLU A 335 10.45 -3.56 -17.72
C GLU A 335 10.55 -2.33 -18.62
N TRP A 336 10.63 -2.56 -19.95
CA TRP A 336 10.58 -1.48 -20.91
C TRP A 336 9.14 -1.20 -21.34
N ASP A 337 8.65 -0.03 -21.02
CA ASP A 337 7.37 0.48 -21.48
C ASP A 337 7.59 1.21 -22.81
N SER A 338 7.20 0.58 -23.93
CA SER A 338 7.35 1.13 -25.27
C SER A 338 6.42 2.32 -25.53
N ASP A 339 5.27 2.35 -24.89
CA ASP A 339 4.23 3.36 -25.14
C ASP A 339 4.62 4.70 -24.48
N ASN A 340 5.19 4.63 -23.28
CA ASN A 340 5.68 5.81 -22.56
C ASN A 340 7.19 6.05 -22.74
N VAL A 341 7.89 5.20 -23.49
CA VAL A 341 9.35 5.28 -23.76
C VAL A 341 10.13 5.41 -22.43
N LYS A 342 9.84 4.54 -21.47
CA LYS A 342 10.50 4.55 -20.17
C LYS A 342 10.73 3.16 -19.58
N THR A 343 11.76 3.03 -18.75
CA THR A 343 12.00 1.84 -17.94
C THR A 343 11.16 1.94 -16.66
N LYS A 344 10.13 1.09 -16.54
CA LYS A 344 9.34 0.89 -15.32
C LYS A 344 10.04 -0.08 -14.39
N ALA A 345 9.78 0.00 -13.09
CA ALA A 345 10.25 -0.96 -12.11
C ALA A 345 9.25 -1.08 -10.94
N SER A 346 9.42 -2.13 -10.14
CA SER A 346 8.58 -2.39 -8.98
C SER A 346 8.74 -1.31 -7.90
N ALA A 347 7.68 -1.11 -7.11
CA ALA A 347 7.74 -0.33 -5.88
C ALA A 347 6.84 -0.98 -4.82
N CYS A 348 7.18 -0.85 -3.53
CA CYS A 348 6.25 -1.31 -2.50
C CYS A 348 5.02 -0.41 -2.43
N ILE A 349 5.21 0.91 -2.53
CA ILE A 349 4.14 1.92 -2.62
C ILE A 349 4.48 2.86 -3.78
N SER A 350 3.51 3.12 -4.64
CA SER A 350 3.58 4.11 -5.73
C SER A 350 2.35 5.01 -5.69
N ALA A 351 2.54 6.29 -6.00
CA ALA A 351 1.45 7.24 -6.20
C ALA A 351 1.82 8.26 -7.28
N ASP A 352 0.88 8.55 -8.19
CA ASP A 352 1.05 9.60 -9.20
C ASP A 352 0.81 11.01 -8.58
N GLY A 353 0.06 11.07 -7.47
CA GLY A 353 -0.16 12.28 -6.67
C GLY A 353 0.75 12.38 -5.44
N ASP A 354 0.28 13.14 -4.46
CA ASP A 354 1.00 13.34 -3.20
C ASP A 354 1.03 12.08 -2.33
N ILE A 355 2.08 11.93 -1.53
CA ILE A 355 2.18 10.92 -0.49
C ILE A 355 2.21 11.59 0.87
N ASN A 356 1.22 11.28 1.72
CA ASN A 356 1.07 11.85 3.04
C ASN A 356 1.02 10.74 4.10
N ILE A 357 2.02 10.66 4.98
CA ILE A 357 2.07 9.68 6.07
C ILE A 357 2.12 10.43 7.41
N SER A 358 1.07 10.26 8.20
CA SER A 358 0.95 10.86 9.53
C SER A 358 0.97 9.85 10.67
N GLY A 359 0.92 8.54 10.36
CA GLY A 359 0.93 7.45 11.33
C GLY A 359 1.05 6.09 10.65
N GLY A 360 1.01 5.04 11.46
CA GLY A 360 1.12 3.65 11.01
C GLY A 360 2.54 3.08 11.07
N THR A 361 2.64 1.79 10.79
CA THR A 361 3.92 1.05 10.75
C THR A 361 4.12 0.46 9.36
N PHE A 362 5.24 0.77 8.72
CA PHE A 362 5.56 0.35 7.36
C PHE A 362 6.86 -0.46 7.34
N ASN A 363 6.78 -1.71 6.85
CA ASN A 363 7.93 -2.57 6.60
C ASN A 363 7.98 -2.90 5.11
N LEU A 364 8.83 -2.20 4.38
CA LEU A 364 8.87 -2.25 2.92
C LEU A 364 10.21 -2.81 2.45
N THR A 365 10.16 -3.84 1.60
CA THR A 365 11.37 -4.47 1.06
C THR A 365 11.26 -4.59 -0.45
N SER A 366 12.19 -4.01 -1.20
CA SER A 366 12.24 -4.13 -2.65
C SER A 366 13.60 -4.71 -3.08
N THR A 367 13.57 -5.90 -3.70
CA THR A 367 14.78 -6.63 -4.14
C THR A 367 14.93 -6.70 -5.64
N GLY A 368 13.91 -6.29 -6.39
CA GLY A 368 13.92 -6.27 -7.84
C GLY A 368 14.82 -5.17 -8.43
N ALA A 369 15.38 -5.41 -9.60
CA ALA A 369 16.21 -4.41 -10.26
C ALA A 369 15.41 -3.14 -10.60
N GLY A 370 15.94 -1.98 -10.24
CA GLY A 370 15.29 -0.67 -10.39
C GLY A 370 14.20 -0.40 -9.35
N GLY A 371 13.94 -1.36 -8.46
CA GLY A 371 12.82 -1.31 -7.51
C GLY A 371 12.98 -0.25 -6.43
N LYS A 372 11.86 0.25 -5.94
CA LYS A 372 11.80 1.30 -4.91
C LYS A 372 11.00 0.86 -3.69
N GLY A 373 11.32 1.43 -2.52
CA GLY A 373 10.47 1.29 -1.35
C GLY A 373 9.19 2.10 -1.52
N ILE A 374 9.33 3.42 -1.66
CA ILE A 374 8.22 4.34 -1.94
C ILE A 374 8.60 5.22 -3.14
N SER A 375 7.67 5.37 -4.09
CA SER A 375 7.82 6.25 -5.26
C SER A 375 6.60 7.16 -5.40
N GLY A 376 6.81 8.47 -5.53
CA GLY A 376 5.75 9.44 -5.77
C GLY A 376 6.15 10.47 -6.82
N ASP A 377 5.17 10.97 -7.57
CA ASP A 377 5.40 12.04 -8.53
C ASP A 377 5.01 13.42 -7.94
N GLY A 378 4.11 13.44 -6.94
CA GLY A 378 3.69 14.64 -6.21
C GLY A 378 4.59 14.99 -5.01
N THR A 379 4.04 15.77 -4.09
CA THR A 379 4.68 16.16 -2.83
C THR A 379 4.73 14.98 -1.85
N PHE A 380 5.81 14.87 -1.10
CA PHE A 380 6.00 13.82 -0.09
C PHE A 380 6.06 14.43 1.31
N ILE A 381 5.12 14.08 2.18
CA ILE A 381 5.02 14.64 3.54
C ILE A 381 4.96 13.53 4.57
N ILE A 382 5.88 13.53 5.54
CA ILE A 382 5.85 12.65 6.71
C ILE A 382 5.76 13.52 7.97
N THR A 383 4.71 13.30 8.75
CA THR A 383 4.49 13.95 10.04
C THR A 383 4.49 12.95 11.21
N GLY A 384 4.47 11.64 10.94
CA GLY A 384 4.44 10.58 11.94
C GLY A 384 4.63 9.19 11.31
N GLY A 385 4.49 8.15 12.12
CA GLY A 385 4.64 6.74 11.73
C GLY A 385 6.05 6.19 11.91
N ASP A 386 6.14 4.85 11.87
CA ASP A 386 7.40 4.08 11.91
C ASP A 386 7.61 3.41 10.55
N ILE A 387 8.61 3.88 9.79
CA ILE A 387 8.83 3.47 8.41
C ILE A 387 10.22 2.83 8.29
N THR A 388 10.24 1.55 7.95
CA THR A 388 11.45 0.80 7.63
C THR A 388 11.42 0.38 6.18
N ILE A 389 12.47 0.76 5.43
CA ILE A 389 12.60 0.47 4.00
C ILE A 389 13.96 -0.15 3.74
N ASN A 390 13.97 -1.28 3.00
CA ASN A 390 15.16 -1.93 2.52
C ASN A 390 15.07 -2.14 1.00
N THR A 391 16.00 -1.58 0.24
CA THR A 391 16.12 -1.83 -1.19
C THR A 391 17.49 -2.42 -1.52
N SER A 392 17.49 -3.53 -2.26
CA SER A 392 18.75 -4.24 -2.58
C SER A 392 18.85 -4.66 -4.05
N GLY A 393 17.90 -4.27 -4.90
CA GLY A 393 17.93 -4.53 -6.34
C GLY A 393 19.07 -3.75 -7.03
N ALA A 394 19.56 -4.27 -8.15
CA ALA A 394 20.49 -3.56 -9.02
C ALA A 394 19.78 -2.47 -9.84
N ILE A 395 20.53 -1.59 -10.53
CA ILE A 395 19.96 -0.64 -11.49
C ILE A 395 19.44 -1.44 -12.70
N ALA A 396 18.20 -1.21 -13.10
CA ALA A 396 17.64 -1.72 -14.35
C ALA A 396 17.82 -0.67 -15.45
N TYR A 397 18.22 -1.09 -16.65
CA TYR A 397 18.35 -0.19 -17.78
C TYR A 397 18.01 -0.86 -19.11
N TYR A 398 17.43 -0.09 -20.02
CA TYR A 398 17.10 -0.55 -21.36
C TYR A 398 18.25 -0.22 -22.32
N SER A 399 18.77 -1.25 -22.98
CA SER A 399 19.81 -1.12 -24.00
C SER A 399 19.78 -2.31 -24.95
N GLY A 400 19.98 -2.04 -26.24
CA GLY A 400 19.99 -3.11 -27.25
C GLY A 400 18.70 -3.91 -27.36
N GLY A 401 17.54 -3.29 -27.14
CA GLY A 401 16.23 -3.93 -27.28
C GLY A 401 15.80 -4.76 -26.06
N LYS A 402 16.49 -4.70 -24.93
CA LYS A 402 16.20 -5.48 -23.71
C LYS A 402 16.54 -4.73 -22.43
N ILE A 403 15.92 -5.16 -21.33
CA ILE A 403 16.33 -4.75 -19.99
C ILE A 403 17.59 -5.54 -19.57
N SER A 404 18.54 -4.81 -19.02
CA SER A 404 19.78 -5.30 -18.42
C SER A 404 19.93 -4.72 -17.02
N THR A 405 20.82 -5.28 -16.22
CA THR A 405 21.04 -4.85 -14.84
C THR A 405 22.52 -4.59 -14.56
N THR A 406 22.80 -3.63 -13.67
CA THR A 406 24.15 -3.34 -13.18
C THR A 406 24.10 -2.81 -11.76
N THR A 407 25.15 -3.06 -10.99
CA THR A 407 25.35 -2.44 -9.66
C THR A 407 26.21 -1.17 -9.73
N SER A 408 26.72 -0.83 -10.92
CA SER A 408 27.58 0.35 -11.14
C SER A 408 26.79 1.48 -11.79
N SER A 409 26.70 2.62 -11.13
CA SER A 409 26.13 3.86 -11.67
C SER A 409 26.86 4.33 -12.94
N GLN A 410 28.19 4.16 -13.01
CA GLN A 410 29.01 4.53 -14.17
C GLN A 410 28.55 3.87 -15.47
N THR A 411 28.03 2.62 -15.41
CA THR A 411 27.51 1.92 -16.59
C THR A 411 26.32 2.64 -17.20
N THR A 412 25.52 3.32 -16.38
CA THR A 412 24.27 3.97 -16.77
C THR A 412 24.31 5.49 -16.75
N GLU A 413 25.45 6.08 -16.41
CA GLU A 413 25.63 7.54 -16.25
C GLU A 413 25.22 8.31 -17.52
N ARG A 414 25.59 7.81 -18.69
CA ARG A 414 25.29 8.44 -19.99
C ARG A 414 23.86 8.17 -20.52
N LEU A 415 23.10 7.31 -19.84
CA LEU A 415 21.72 7.05 -20.23
C LEU A 415 20.81 8.13 -19.65
N SER A 416 19.86 8.60 -20.45
CA SER A 416 18.80 9.47 -19.91
C SER A 416 17.97 8.72 -18.86
N SER A 417 17.33 9.47 -17.98
CA SER A 417 16.52 8.92 -16.87
C SER A 417 15.43 7.96 -17.36
N ASN A 418 14.90 8.18 -18.56
CA ASN A 418 13.88 7.30 -19.14
C ASN A 418 14.39 5.89 -19.46
N TYR A 419 15.69 5.76 -19.76
CA TYR A 419 16.27 4.46 -20.13
C TYR A 419 16.78 3.66 -18.93
N LYS A 420 16.64 4.19 -17.72
CA LYS A 420 17.07 3.49 -16.49
C LYS A 420 16.07 3.68 -15.36
N SER A 421 16.04 2.72 -14.45
CA SER A 421 15.39 2.83 -13.16
C SER A 421 16.39 2.42 -12.08
N SER A 422 16.70 3.36 -11.19
CA SER A 422 17.63 3.11 -10.07
C SER A 422 16.86 2.64 -8.84
N PRO A 423 17.39 1.68 -8.08
CA PRO A 423 16.80 1.24 -6.84
C PRO A 423 17.00 2.33 -5.77
N LYS A 424 15.91 2.80 -5.17
CA LYS A 424 15.93 3.84 -4.15
C LYS A 424 15.01 3.48 -2.98
N GLY A 425 15.34 3.92 -1.79
CA GLY A 425 14.45 3.73 -0.65
C GLY A 425 13.16 4.55 -0.81
N ILE A 426 13.31 5.86 -0.84
CA ILE A 426 12.23 6.82 -1.09
C ILE A 426 12.64 7.70 -2.29
N LYS A 427 11.72 7.86 -3.26
CA LYS A 427 11.90 8.77 -4.39
C LYS A 427 10.62 9.58 -4.58
N THR A 428 10.75 10.91 -4.73
CA THR A 428 9.64 11.78 -5.18
C THR A 428 10.13 12.79 -6.21
N ASP A 429 9.24 13.17 -7.13
CA ASP A 429 9.53 14.25 -8.10
C ASP A 429 9.13 15.62 -7.55
N GLY A 430 8.17 15.69 -6.62
CA GLY A 430 7.77 16.91 -5.94
C GLY A 430 8.65 17.27 -4.74
N ALA A 431 8.25 18.28 -3.99
CA ALA A 431 8.93 18.68 -2.76
C ALA A 431 8.75 17.63 -1.65
N MET A 432 9.73 17.52 -0.75
CA MET A 432 9.68 16.61 0.39
C MET A 432 9.73 17.38 1.71
N LYS A 433 8.87 17.00 2.66
CA LYS A 433 8.84 17.54 4.01
C LYS A 433 8.81 16.43 5.06
N LEU A 434 9.83 16.39 5.92
CA LEU A 434 9.95 15.45 7.01
C LEU A 434 9.85 16.22 8.33
N SER A 435 8.77 16.02 9.08
CA SER A 435 8.50 16.80 10.30
C SER A 435 8.22 15.94 11.54
N GLY A 436 8.18 14.61 11.39
CA GLY A 436 7.94 13.67 12.50
C GLY A 436 8.16 12.23 12.08
N GLY A 437 7.84 11.30 12.98
CA GLY A 437 8.00 9.86 12.75
C GLY A 437 9.43 9.34 12.87
N THR A 438 9.57 8.03 12.65
CA THR A 438 10.85 7.32 12.59
C THR A 438 11.05 6.75 11.18
N LEU A 439 12.09 7.15 10.51
CA LEU A 439 12.48 6.63 9.19
C LEU A 439 13.79 5.87 9.30
N ASN A 440 13.76 4.60 8.88
CA ASN A 440 14.95 3.76 8.74
C ASN A 440 15.02 3.28 7.28
N VAL A 441 15.85 3.91 6.47
CA VAL A 441 15.90 3.68 5.03
C VAL A 441 17.29 3.21 4.62
N ILE A 442 17.36 2.01 4.05
CA ILE A 442 18.62 1.43 3.55
C ILE A 442 18.45 1.10 2.07
N ALA A 443 19.33 1.64 1.24
CA ALA A 443 19.42 1.34 -0.19
C ALA A 443 20.83 0.85 -0.54
N SER A 444 20.93 -0.32 -1.19
CA SER A 444 22.24 -0.95 -1.42
C SER A 444 23.04 -0.32 -2.57
N TYR A 445 22.38 0.25 -3.58
CA TYR A 445 23.06 0.63 -4.85
C TYR A 445 22.70 2.00 -5.40
N HIS A 446 21.90 2.78 -4.71
CA HIS A 446 21.55 4.16 -5.09
C HIS A 446 21.05 4.91 -3.85
N GLU A 447 20.56 6.16 -3.97
CA GLU A 447 20.18 7.01 -2.84
C GLU A 447 19.14 6.33 -1.93
N ALA A 448 19.28 6.51 -0.62
CA ALA A 448 18.27 6.04 0.33
C ALA A 448 17.02 6.93 0.29
N ILE A 449 17.20 8.25 0.30
CA ILE A 449 16.11 9.22 0.21
C ILE A 449 16.46 10.24 -0.89
N GLU A 450 15.59 10.37 -1.90
CA GLU A 450 15.74 11.35 -2.97
C GLU A 450 14.46 12.14 -3.19
N THR A 451 14.59 13.45 -3.36
CA THR A 451 13.57 14.31 -3.96
C THR A 451 14.16 15.08 -5.14
N LYS A 452 13.39 15.23 -6.22
CA LYS A 452 13.76 16.15 -7.32
C LYS A 452 13.42 17.61 -6.99
N GLY A 453 12.55 17.83 -6.01
CA GLY A 453 12.17 19.13 -5.50
C GLY A 453 13.04 19.60 -4.33
N THR A 454 12.47 20.47 -3.49
CA THR A 454 13.09 20.93 -2.24
C THR A 454 12.93 19.89 -1.14
N LEU A 455 13.86 19.89 -0.19
CA LEU A 455 13.79 19.05 1.02
C LEU A 455 13.80 19.93 2.29
N ASP A 456 12.73 19.83 3.08
CA ASP A 456 12.65 20.45 4.39
C ASP A 456 12.58 19.39 5.50
N ILE A 457 13.59 19.34 6.37
CA ILE A 457 13.60 18.50 7.58
C ILE A 457 13.42 19.38 8.80
N THR A 458 12.27 19.24 9.47
CA THR A 458 11.89 20.03 10.64
C THR A 458 11.71 19.19 11.90
N GLY A 459 11.71 17.84 11.77
CA GLY A 459 11.49 16.90 12.87
C GLY A 459 11.73 15.45 12.46
N GLY A 460 11.42 14.52 13.36
CA GLY A 460 11.57 13.09 13.17
C GLY A 460 12.94 12.53 13.53
N VAL A 461 13.03 11.20 13.58
CA VAL A 461 14.28 10.43 13.73
C VAL A 461 14.55 9.72 12.41
N ILE A 462 15.60 10.12 11.71
CA ILE A 462 15.88 9.68 10.35
C ILE A 462 17.23 8.99 10.31
N TYR A 463 17.26 7.76 9.82
CA TYR A 463 18.46 7.03 9.41
C TYR A 463 18.34 6.70 7.94
N ALA A 464 19.25 7.21 7.15
CA ALA A 464 19.37 6.92 5.73
C ALA A 464 20.77 6.36 5.44
N GLN A 465 20.84 5.18 4.82
CA GLN A 465 22.10 4.56 4.42
C GLN A 465 22.06 4.14 2.97
N SER A 466 23.12 4.46 2.23
CA SER A 466 23.24 4.06 0.83
C SER A 466 24.69 3.82 0.40
N SER A 467 24.87 3.40 -0.85
CA SER A 467 26.18 3.39 -1.53
C SER A 467 26.36 4.57 -2.49
N ASP A 468 25.35 5.36 -2.68
CA ASP A 468 25.33 6.67 -3.35
C ASP A 468 25.03 7.72 -2.27
N ASP A 469 24.51 8.91 -2.60
CA ASP A 469 24.12 9.87 -1.57
C ASP A 469 23.09 9.28 -0.62
N ALA A 470 23.31 9.45 0.68
CA ALA A 470 22.33 8.89 1.62
C ALA A 470 21.02 9.67 1.57
N ILE A 471 21.10 11.00 1.51
CA ILE A 471 19.94 11.88 1.30
C ILE A 471 20.29 12.91 0.22
N ASN A 472 19.54 12.90 -0.88
CA ASN A 472 19.73 13.81 -2.02
C ASN A 472 18.50 14.69 -2.26
N SER A 473 18.73 15.96 -2.61
CA SER A 473 17.68 16.85 -3.07
C SER A 473 18.04 17.55 -4.38
N GLY A 474 17.15 17.52 -5.37
CA GLY A 474 17.30 18.27 -6.60
C GLY A 474 17.19 19.79 -6.43
N GLY A 475 16.52 20.24 -5.37
CA GLY A 475 16.36 21.63 -4.99
C GLY A 475 17.01 21.97 -3.65
N VAL A 476 16.62 23.12 -3.10
CA VAL A 476 17.13 23.60 -1.80
C VAL A 476 16.85 22.59 -0.70
N MET A 477 17.87 22.28 0.10
CA MET A 477 17.74 21.48 1.32
C MET A 477 17.84 22.38 2.56
N THR A 478 16.88 22.25 3.46
CA THR A 478 16.89 22.93 4.76
C THR A 478 16.68 21.94 5.89
N ILE A 479 17.59 21.90 6.85
CA ILE A 479 17.45 21.14 8.10
C ILE A 479 17.34 22.13 9.25
N SER A 480 16.18 22.21 9.89
CA SER A 480 15.90 23.12 11.01
C SER A 480 15.52 22.39 12.29
N GLY A 481 15.36 21.08 12.24
CA GLY A 481 15.01 20.23 13.38
C GLY A 481 15.23 18.76 13.06
N GLY A 482 14.76 17.88 13.94
CA GLY A 482 14.92 16.43 13.80
C GLY A 482 16.27 15.89 14.24
N THR A 483 16.41 14.58 14.12
CA THR A 483 17.60 13.81 14.49
C THR A 483 17.96 12.94 13.28
N VAL A 484 18.94 13.37 12.49
CA VAL A 484 19.23 12.85 11.14
C VAL A 484 20.62 12.20 11.12
N CYS A 485 20.66 10.94 10.69
CA CYS A 485 21.90 10.26 10.30
C CYS A 485 21.83 9.94 8.80
N ALA A 486 22.70 10.54 8.02
CA ALA A 486 22.84 10.31 6.59
C ALA A 486 24.21 9.65 6.34
N TYR A 487 24.19 8.34 6.02
CA TYR A 487 25.41 7.53 5.87
C TYR A 487 25.54 7.02 4.45
N SER A 488 26.47 7.60 3.72
CA SER A 488 26.92 7.06 2.44
C SER A 488 28.18 6.23 2.58
N THR A 489 28.25 5.14 1.84
CA THR A 489 29.46 4.30 1.73
C THR A 489 30.27 4.55 0.46
N GLY A 490 29.72 5.28 -0.50
CA GLY A 490 30.34 5.51 -1.81
C GLY A 490 30.27 6.93 -2.35
N ASN A 491 29.45 7.81 -1.77
CA ASN A 491 29.27 9.20 -2.17
C ASN A 491 29.07 10.10 -0.94
N ASP A 492 28.24 11.14 -0.99
CA ASP A 492 28.05 12.12 0.06
C ASP A 492 26.97 11.68 1.07
N GLY A 493 27.13 12.10 2.32
CA GLY A 493 26.10 11.85 3.35
C GLY A 493 24.81 12.62 3.05
N LEU A 494 24.94 13.93 2.92
CA LEU A 494 23.90 14.85 2.46
C LEU A 494 24.39 15.52 1.19
N ASP A 495 23.58 15.49 0.13
CA ASP A 495 23.82 16.22 -1.11
C ASP A 495 22.61 17.07 -1.50
N ALA A 496 22.84 18.32 -1.88
CA ALA A 496 21.83 19.19 -2.45
C ALA A 496 22.31 19.77 -3.79
N ASN A 497 21.56 19.52 -4.84
CA ASN A 497 21.81 20.12 -6.15
C ASN A 497 21.47 21.65 -6.19
N ALA A 498 21.39 22.28 -5.02
CA ALA A 498 21.12 23.69 -4.78
C ALA A 498 21.71 24.11 -3.42
N ASN A 499 21.29 25.24 -2.87
CA ASN A 499 21.76 25.65 -1.54
C ASN A 499 21.32 24.65 -0.44
N LEU A 500 22.24 24.35 0.48
CA LEU A 500 21.99 23.54 1.65
C LEU A 500 22.17 24.39 2.93
N THR A 501 21.19 24.36 3.82
CA THR A 501 21.26 25.11 5.08
C THR A 501 20.92 24.23 6.29
N ILE A 502 21.82 24.16 7.27
CA ILE A 502 21.58 23.56 8.57
C ILE A 502 21.40 24.69 9.60
N LYS A 503 20.17 24.81 10.13
CA LYS A 503 19.76 25.85 11.10
C LYS A 503 19.51 25.29 12.49
N GLY A 504 19.34 23.96 12.61
CA GLY A 504 18.98 23.31 13.86
C GLY A 504 18.93 21.80 13.73
N GLY A 505 18.42 21.14 14.77
CA GLY A 505 18.38 19.69 14.86
C GLY A 505 19.72 19.05 15.25
N THR A 506 19.77 17.73 15.15
CA THR A 506 20.99 16.92 15.33
C THR A 506 21.29 16.21 14.02
N VAL A 507 22.43 16.51 13.40
CA VAL A 507 22.80 15.99 12.09
C VAL A 507 24.12 15.22 12.22
N TYR A 508 24.10 13.96 11.82
CA TYR A 508 25.29 13.12 11.64
C TYR A 508 25.38 12.70 10.18
N ALA A 509 26.23 13.36 9.44
CA ALA A 509 26.46 13.07 8.03
C ALA A 509 27.79 12.34 7.84
N ILE A 510 27.78 11.28 7.04
CA ILE A 510 28.95 10.42 6.79
C ILE A 510 29.08 10.28 5.28
N GLY A 511 30.14 10.85 4.71
CA GLY A 511 30.51 10.68 3.32
C GLY A 511 31.63 9.66 3.15
N ALA A 512 31.82 9.19 1.93
CA ALA A 512 32.87 8.28 1.53
C ALA A 512 34.25 8.98 1.55
N THR A 513 35.25 8.31 1.02
CA THR A 513 36.60 8.88 0.88
C THR A 513 36.64 9.96 -0.21
N SER A 514 37.41 11.03 0.03
CA SER A 514 37.62 12.10 -0.94
C SER A 514 37.72 11.59 -2.41
N PRO A 515 37.00 12.23 -3.37
CA PRO A 515 36.54 13.63 -3.29
C PRO A 515 35.26 13.86 -2.48
N GLU A 516 34.58 12.81 -2.08
CA GLU A 516 33.27 12.86 -1.41
C GLU A 516 33.41 13.44 0.01
N VAL A 517 32.33 14.07 0.49
CA VAL A 517 32.28 14.74 1.80
C VAL A 517 31.09 14.28 2.64
N GLY A 518 31.03 14.69 3.90
CA GLY A 518 29.88 14.45 4.75
C GLY A 518 28.65 15.23 4.28
N ILE A 519 28.86 16.48 3.85
CA ILE A 519 27.78 17.38 3.44
C ILE A 519 28.24 18.19 2.22
N ASP A 520 27.54 18.03 1.11
CA ASP A 520 27.78 18.73 -0.15
C ASP A 520 26.62 19.65 -0.55
N ALA A 521 26.93 20.66 -1.31
CA ALA A 521 26.02 21.50 -2.07
C ALA A 521 26.61 21.74 -3.45
N GLN A 522 25.81 21.65 -4.49
CA GLN A 522 26.22 21.74 -5.87
C GLN A 522 27.17 22.95 -6.12
N GLU A 523 28.11 22.77 -7.04
CA GLU A 523 29.00 23.84 -7.53
C GLU A 523 28.28 25.19 -7.71
N ARG A 524 28.82 26.29 -7.16
CA ARG A 524 28.25 27.64 -7.15
C ARG A 524 27.00 27.82 -6.24
N CYS A 525 26.57 26.79 -5.53
CA CYS A 525 25.58 26.88 -4.46
C CYS A 525 26.29 27.11 -3.11
N THR A 526 25.53 27.38 -2.08
CA THR A 526 26.07 27.69 -0.76
C THR A 526 25.65 26.65 0.27
N LEU A 527 26.63 26.00 0.89
CA LEU A 527 26.43 25.26 2.13
C LEU A 527 26.51 26.23 3.32
N THR A 528 25.49 26.31 4.14
CA THR A 528 25.45 27.15 5.34
C THR A 528 25.21 26.33 6.59
N VAL A 529 26.06 26.47 7.62
CA VAL A 529 25.84 25.92 8.96
C VAL A 529 25.64 27.08 9.92
N SER A 530 24.42 27.25 10.43
CA SER A 530 24.02 28.38 11.28
C SER A 530 23.46 27.97 12.63
N GLY A 531 23.23 26.66 12.89
CA GLY A 531 22.70 26.16 14.15
C GLY A 531 22.68 24.64 14.23
N GLY A 532 22.28 24.13 15.41
CA GLY A 532 22.12 22.71 15.67
C GLY A 532 23.37 22.00 16.21
N THR A 533 23.26 20.69 16.36
CA THR A 533 24.35 19.77 16.70
C THR A 533 24.79 19.06 15.43
N LEU A 534 26.04 19.22 15.03
CA LEU A 534 26.56 18.70 13.76
C LEU A 534 27.75 17.76 14.01
N VAL A 535 27.74 16.64 13.31
CA VAL A 535 28.88 15.76 13.11
C VAL A 535 28.97 15.45 11.61
N ALA A 536 30.11 15.70 10.98
CA ALA A 536 30.35 15.39 9.58
C ALA A 536 31.65 14.61 9.40
N ILE A 537 31.57 13.34 9.01
CA ILE A 537 32.70 12.52 8.56
C ILE A 537 32.86 12.71 7.06
N GLY A 538 34.10 13.01 6.63
CA GLY A 538 34.40 13.53 5.29
C GLY A 538 34.47 15.06 5.29
N GLY A 539 33.90 15.71 6.33
CA GLY A 539 33.90 17.17 6.46
C GLY A 539 32.74 17.84 5.74
N LEU A 540 32.91 19.12 5.49
CA LEU A 540 31.95 19.95 4.74
C LEU A 540 32.59 20.31 3.40
N GLU A 541 31.75 20.56 2.40
CA GLU A 541 32.21 21.09 1.11
C GLU A 541 33.11 22.34 1.27
N SER A 542 34.02 22.48 0.32
CA SER A 542 34.92 23.63 0.27
C SER A 542 34.14 24.92 0.05
N GLY A 543 34.43 25.96 0.86
CA GLY A 543 33.73 27.23 0.79
C GLY A 543 32.44 27.30 1.65
N ALA A 544 32.16 26.29 2.46
CA ALA A 544 31.01 26.30 3.37
C ALA A 544 31.01 27.53 4.30
N VAL A 545 29.87 28.20 4.45
CA VAL A 545 29.66 29.34 5.33
C VAL A 545 29.22 28.85 6.72
N THR A 546 30.10 29.01 7.71
CA THR A 546 29.85 28.56 9.07
C THR A 546 29.63 29.76 10.00
N THR A 547 28.39 30.21 10.15
CA THR A 547 28.06 31.27 11.14
C THR A 547 28.00 30.74 12.56
N GLN A 548 27.76 29.43 12.73
CA GLN A 548 28.01 28.68 13.95
C GLN A 548 29.44 28.10 13.87
N THR A 549 30.25 28.28 14.92
CA THR A 549 31.62 27.80 14.93
C THR A 549 31.72 26.29 14.76
N CYS A 550 32.38 25.82 13.72
CA CYS A 550 32.70 24.41 13.51
C CYS A 550 34.14 24.12 13.95
N TYR A 551 34.38 22.91 14.39
CA TYR A 551 35.67 22.42 14.85
C TYR A 551 36.05 21.15 14.12
N GLN A 552 37.33 20.95 13.86
CA GLN A 552 37.89 19.75 13.28
C GLN A 552 38.69 18.98 14.31
N LEU A 553 38.55 17.65 14.34
CA LEU A 553 39.36 16.77 15.17
C LEU A 553 40.81 16.83 14.65
N SER A 554 41.76 17.19 15.54
CA SER A 554 43.17 17.27 15.20
C SER A 554 43.79 15.88 15.01
N SER A 555 44.61 15.69 13.97
CA SER A 555 45.40 14.47 13.82
C SER A 555 46.46 14.41 14.94
N SER A 556 46.53 13.30 15.67
CA SER A 556 47.63 13.04 16.60
C SER A 556 48.89 12.64 15.81
N SER A 557 49.53 13.59 15.13
CA SER A 557 50.82 13.31 14.51
C SER A 557 51.94 13.46 15.52
N THR A 558 52.31 12.40 16.21
CA THR A 558 53.66 12.21 16.76
C THR A 558 54.48 11.48 15.71
N SER A 559 55.02 12.21 14.73
CA SER A 559 56.19 11.78 14.00
C SER A 559 56.95 13.00 13.46
N SER A 560 57.91 13.49 14.24
CA SER A 560 59.04 14.26 13.75
C SER A 560 59.89 13.33 12.86
N GLY A 561 59.71 13.41 11.56
CA GLY A 561 60.52 12.70 10.58
C GLY A 561 60.74 13.60 9.37
N SER A 562 61.73 14.50 9.49
CA SER A 562 62.28 15.23 8.33
C SER A 562 62.92 14.24 7.38
N THR A 563 62.37 14.12 6.15
CA THR A 563 63.16 13.62 5.02
C THR A 563 62.92 14.53 3.81
N ASN A 564 63.91 15.33 3.51
CA ASN A 564 64.11 16.00 2.21
C ASN A 564 64.10 14.93 1.10
N GLY A 565 63.10 14.93 0.24
CA GLY A 565 63.06 14.12 -0.98
C GLY A 565 62.40 14.89 -2.11
N ARG A 566 63.23 15.47 -3.00
CA ARG A 566 62.74 15.97 -4.30
C ARG A 566 62.28 14.80 -5.15
N GLY A 567 61.13 14.92 -5.76
CA GLY A 567 60.85 14.10 -6.93
C GLY A 567 59.36 13.81 -7.18
N GLY A 568 58.87 14.29 -8.29
CA GLY A 568 57.80 13.64 -9.06
C GLY A 568 56.39 14.20 -8.89
N PHE A 569 56.00 15.07 -9.79
CA PHE A 569 54.59 15.38 -10.07
C PHE A 569 53.95 14.15 -10.70
N GLY A 570 53.05 13.52 -9.98
CA GLY A 570 52.06 12.58 -10.49
C GLY A 570 50.70 12.98 -9.94
N PRO A 571 49.62 13.04 -10.76
CA PRO A 571 48.27 13.25 -10.24
C PRO A 571 47.79 11.94 -9.65
N GLY A 572 47.74 11.82 -8.33
CA GLY A 572 47.30 10.63 -7.67
C GLY A 572 47.48 10.68 -6.16
N GLN A 573 46.34 10.70 -5.45
CA GLN A 573 46.16 10.34 -4.05
C GLN A 573 46.83 11.23 -2.98
N GLN A 574 46.17 12.30 -2.58
CA GLN A 574 46.24 12.76 -1.21
C GLN A 574 45.18 12.11 -0.35
N GLY A 575 45.31 10.85 -0.06
CA GLY A 575 44.62 10.22 1.05
C GLY A 575 45.21 10.72 2.37
N GLY A 576 44.73 11.83 2.92
CA GLY A 576 45.10 12.29 4.27
C GLY A 576 44.78 11.17 5.26
N SER A 577 45.68 10.94 6.25
CA SER A 577 45.38 9.97 7.31
C SER A 577 44.12 10.37 8.06
N LYS A 578 43.22 9.40 8.32
CA LYS A 578 42.00 9.64 9.10
C LYS A 578 42.32 10.29 10.44
N THR A 579 41.57 11.34 10.78
CA THR A 579 41.71 12.02 12.08
C THR A 579 40.95 11.30 13.20
N TRP A 580 40.02 10.40 12.86
CA TRP A 580 39.18 9.66 13.77
C TRP A 580 39.46 8.14 13.75
N THR A 581 39.08 7.45 14.83
CA THR A 581 39.24 6.00 14.98
C THR A 581 37.95 5.31 14.56
N ALA A 582 38.05 4.28 13.70
CA ALA A 582 36.89 3.51 13.23
C ALA A 582 36.21 2.73 14.36
N ASN A 583 34.89 2.50 14.22
CA ASN A 583 34.05 1.73 15.14
C ASN A 583 34.12 2.21 16.60
N THR A 584 34.41 3.48 16.84
CA THR A 584 34.66 4.07 18.15
C THR A 584 33.53 5.03 18.53
N TRP A 585 33.08 4.96 19.76
CA TRP A 585 32.13 5.92 20.30
C TRP A 585 32.80 7.23 20.68
N TYR A 586 32.20 8.33 20.24
CA TYR A 586 32.56 9.70 20.59
C TYR A 586 31.40 10.37 21.31
N GLY A 587 31.68 11.24 22.25
CA GLY A 587 30.70 12.11 22.92
C GLY A 587 30.95 13.56 22.52
N LEU A 588 29.97 14.19 21.88
CA LEU A 588 29.95 15.62 21.55
C LEU A 588 29.19 16.38 22.63
N TYR A 589 29.79 17.39 23.21
CA TYR A 589 29.23 18.16 24.31
C TYR A 589 29.06 19.62 23.91
N SER A 590 27.97 20.24 24.40
CA SER A 590 27.67 21.66 24.33
C SER A 590 27.63 22.24 25.74
N ASN A 591 28.48 23.22 26.06
CA ASN A 591 28.58 23.80 27.38
C ASN A 591 28.73 22.74 28.52
N GLY A 592 29.49 21.67 28.23
CA GLY A 592 29.71 20.58 29.20
C GLY A 592 28.60 19.53 29.28
N THR A 593 27.44 19.73 28.63
CA THR A 593 26.35 18.75 28.58
C THR A 593 26.47 17.93 27.30
N LEU A 594 26.26 16.61 27.38
CA LEU A 594 26.25 15.73 26.19
C LEU A 594 25.16 16.17 25.22
N ALA A 595 25.53 16.51 24.02
CA ALA A 595 24.62 16.85 22.93
C ALA A 595 24.32 15.63 22.03
N LEU A 596 25.33 14.76 21.84
CA LEU A 596 25.21 13.54 21.06
C LEU A 596 26.35 12.58 21.41
N ALA A 597 26.04 11.32 21.65
CA ALA A 597 27.01 10.24 21.51
C ALA A 597 26.84 9.59 20.13
N PHE A 598 27.95 9.46 19.38
CA PHE A 598 27.92 8.88 18.04
C PHE A 598 29.03 7.85 17.85
N LYS A 599 28.75 6.82 17.08
CA LYS A 599 29.71 5.78 16.73
C LYS A 599 30.23 6.03 15.32
N THR A 600 31.54 6.11 15.17
CA THR A 600 32.16 6.22 13.84
C THR A 600 31.99 4.94 13.03
N PRO A 601 31.85 5.04 11.69
CA PRO A 601 31.74 3.86 10.82
C PRO A 601 33.09 3.11 10.72
N SER A 602 33.09 1.97 10.03
CA SER A 602 34.32 1.24 9.70
C SER A 602 35.17 1.97 8.66
N SER A 603 34.53 2.73 7.74
CA SER A 603 35.15 3.49 6.65
C SER A 603 34.40 4.81 6.45
N GLY A 604 35.03 5.77 5.77
CA GLY A 604 34.47 7.09 5.51
C GLY A 604 35.60 8.09 5.22
N GLY A 605 35.27 9.33 4.92
CA GLY A 605 36.19 10.41 4.66
C GLY A 605 37.15 10.68 5.82
N SER A 606 38.28 11.33 5.54
CA SER A 606 39.36 11.48 6.52
C SER A 606 39.08 12.48 7.64
N ALA A 607 38.32 13.54 7.36
CA ALA A 607 38.02 14.60 8.31
C ALA A 607 36.86 14.22 9.24
N LEU A 608 36.91 14.70 10.47
CA LEU A 608 35.75 14.72 11.40
C LEU A 608 35.53 16.17 11.82
N VAL A 609 34.41 16.75 11.37
CA VAL A 609 33.97 18.10 11.73
C VAL A 609 32.81 18.01 12.70
N VAL A 610 32.82 18.82 13.76
CA VAL A 610 31.78 18.88 14.79
C VAL A 610 31.41 20.31 15.11
N SER A 611 30.16 20.53 15.50
CA SER A 611 29.66 21.83 15.94
C SER A 611 28.48 21.70 16.90
N THR A 612 28.38 22.63 17.84
CA THR A 612 27.20 22.78 18.71
C THR A 612 26.88 24.27 18.88
N SER A 613 25.68 24.59 19.38
CA SER A 613 25.27 25.98 19.64
C SER A 613 25.98 26.65 20.81
N GLY A 614 26.71 25.89 21.63
CA GLY A 614 27.47 26.40 22.79
C GLY A 614 28.96 26.09 22.66
N THR A 615 29.70 26.15 23.79
CA THR A 615 31.09 25.74 23.84
C THR A 615 31.21 24.25 23.49
N THR A 616 31.78 23.96 22.32
CA THR A 616 31.89 22.60 21.80
C THR A 616 33.11 21.89 22.38
N THR A 617 32.91 20.72 22.95
CA THR A 617 34.02 19.81 23.35
C THR A 617 33.72 18.38 22.86
N LEU A 618 34.76 17.61 22.62
CA LEU A 618 34.67 16.25 22.11
C LEU A 618 35.43 15.29 23.02
N LYS A 619 34.85 14.12 23.29
CA LYS A 619 35.53 12.99 23.96
C LYS A 619 35.55 11.78 23.04
N THR A 620 36.64 11.02 23.06
CA THR A 620 36.76 9.73 22.38
C THR A 620 36.72 8.57 23.36
N GLY A 621 36.30 7.40 22.91
CA GLY A 621 36.23 6.19 23.72
C GLY A 621 35.16 6.28 24.84
N VAL A 622 34.08 7.00 24.60
CA VAL A 622 32.95 7.02 25.56
C VAL A 622 32.22 5.67 25.53
N THR A 623 31.54 5.34 26.64
CA THR A 623 30.63 4.21 26.73
C THR A 623 29.22 4.72 26.51
N ALA A 624 28.61 4.39 25.38
CA ALA A 624 27.22 4.74 25.08
C ALA A 624 26.24 4.03 26.02
N GLY A 625 25.14 4.68 26.36
CA GLY A 625 24.02 4.07 27.07
C GLY A 625 23.23 3.09 26.20
N SER A 626 22.19 2.52 26.77
CA SER A 626 21.29 1.56 26.07
C SER A 626 20.26 2.23 25.17
N ASP A 627 20.10 3.53 25.25
CA ASP A 627 19.17 4.41 24.52
C ASP A 627 19.70 4.76 23.12
N THR A 628 20.02 3.72 22.36
CA THR A 628 20.59 3.88 21.01
C THR A 628 19.50 4.09 19.96
N PHE A 629 19.86 4.84 18.90
CA PHE A 629 19.06 5.09 17.70
C PHE A 629 19.97 5.03 16.44
N TRP A 630 19.42 5.24 15.24
CA TRP A 630 20.15 5.16 13.98
C TRP A 630 20.90 3.81 13.80
N ASN A 631 20.19 2.71 13.97
CA ASN A 631 20.79 1.37 13.90
C ASN A 631 22.05 1.20 14.79
N GLY A 632 22.06 1.84 15.96
CA GLY A 632 23.16 1.79 16.92
C GLY A 632 24.32 2.73 16.60
N MET A 633 24.13 3.73 15.71
CA MET A 633 25.13 4.75 15.40
C MET A 633 25.03 6.00 16.29
N GLY A 634 23.91 6.20 16.98
CA GLY A 634 23.67 7.30 17.92
C GLY A 634 23.20 6.81 19.28
N ALA A 635 23.43 7.60 20.32
CA ALA A 635 22.87 7.42 21.65
C ALA A 635 22.67 8.77 22.34
N SER A 636 21.63 8.88 23.20
CA SER A 636 21.33 10.10 23.94
C SER A 636 22.05 10.18 25.29
N SER A 637 22.68 9.09 25.73
CA SER A 637 23.52 9.06 26.93
C SER A 637 24.87 8.40 26.70
N ALA A 638 25.88 8.88 27.41
CA ALA A 638 27.22 8.29 27.41
C ALA A 638 27.98 8.63 28.69
N THR A 639 28.87 7.74 29.08
CA THR A 639 29.78 7.90 30.22
C THR A 639 31.23 7.74 29.81
N ASN A 640 32.16 8.08 30.72
CA ASN A 640 33.61 7.92 30.50
C ASN A 640 34.15 8.75 29.30
N GLY A 641 35.22 8.27 28.70
CA GLY A 641 35.85 8.87 27.54
C GLY A 641 36.98 9.85 27.89
N THR A 642 37.88 10.03 26.94
CA THR A 642 39.04 10.91 27.03
C THR A 642 38.83 12.14 26.16
N SER A 643 39.18 13.34 26.65
CA SER A 643 39.08 14.57 25.87
C SER A 643 39.90 14.46 24.57
N ALA A 644 39.29 14.80 23.45
CA ALA A 644 39.93 14.87 22.14
C ALA A 644 40.26 16.33 21.81
N THR A 645 41.38 16.56 21.16
CA THR A 645 41.78 17.90 20.75
C THR A 645 41.08 18.27 19.44
N ILE A 646 40.29 19.34 19.48
CA ILE A 646 39.63 19.93 18.31
C ILE A 646 40.20 21.34 18.06
N THR A 647 40.31 21.73 16.80
CA THR A 647 40.73 23.07 16.34
C THR A 647 39.65 23.69 15.47
N THR A 648 39.56 25.01 15.44
CA THR A 648 38.58 25.70 14.59
C THR A 648 38.71 25.22 13.15
N TYR A 649 37.56 24.78 12.60
CA TYR A 649 37.49 24.39 11.19
C TYR A 649 37.55 25.63 10.29
N SER A 650 38.34 25.58 9.26
CA SER A 650 38.37 26.55 8.19
C SER A 650 38.06 25.85 6.88
N SER A 651 36.93 26.15 6.27
CA SER A 651 36.67 25.75 4.90
C SER A 651 37.71 26.43 4.01
N GLY A 652 38.63 25.67 3.42
CA GLY A 652 39.66 26.23 2.52
C GLY A 652 39.01 27.09 1.43
N ASN A 653 39.68 28.15 1.01
CA ASN A 653 39.30 28.88 -0.21
C ASN A 653 39.51 27.93 -1.40
N GLY A 654 38.55 27.07 -1.68
CA GLY A 654 38.59 26.22 -2.86
C GLY A 654 38.43 27.09 -4.11
N TRP A 655 39.39 27.05 -4.97
CA TRP A 655 39.20 27.39 -6.37
C TRP A 655 38.47 26.21 -7.01
N ARG A 656 37.20 26.39 -7.31
CA ARG A 656 36.47 25.55 -8.25
C ARG A 656 36.35 26.24 -9.61
#